data_1efac7cf4b9df17454935f07062102a5
#
_entry.id   1efac7cf4b9df17454935f07062102a5
#
_cell.length_a   1.000
_cell.length_b   1.000
_cell.length_c   1.000
_cell.angle_alpha   90.00
_cell.angle_beta   90.00
_cell.angle_gamma   90.00
#
_symmetry.space_group_name_H-M   'P 1'
#
loop_
_entity.id
_entity.type
_entity.pdbx_description
1 polymer ?
#
loop_
_entity_poly.entity_id
_entity_poly.type
_entity_poly.pdbx_seq_one_letter_code
_entity_poly.pdbx_strand_id
1 'polypeptide(L)'
;MKKISAVFLLVMVLVFVSCNKTDSGTTEETVASDTNLKTVLVGIPNSDSSDLKEITDTFSVDDDRVALRAYWIAGTQGYTAEYLWINPEGQVAYSKKMEMKPEWKRSLVYYRGQKPMAAGNWRLDVRVNGKLYGRTTFTVVRERSKVPLVAQIEAFNSEKITLDEAQLLADKIRCFADKKCTAEDAVAAVPANLGNKKTGLAVSVFRNSAVTDMVISSSATISAAMKELTGKIKPDDSAPASVEFSVLHSQMELKNPSEQLLNAKKKAGMGFTLSKDGKSAAMLPVYIVRNQIEDGVGVVRQLAIDAGLQEHDWKTAKITVFMTQNFVLSEKMEKAKEQAFTRSRVYVENVTRQDLIDAVNNAWGWYLRNQITEGEQAGRYMYTFFPSKDYEPAEDWGLRNLNAIFVLAEIAKDQKDPVKIASVKKAIDVFAGYLKEGHNGKWLDWPYHRKVHSIAGTAFLMAAMLELGVPGYEETMKQMADAIISLQQPDGKLLTDFNGNHRDVDQNYYPGETLLMLIRYYNKTKYKPALEAVKKAYPFYQAFWNKKENQQGPFVPWQARAYQEAYSATKDRRYADFVFQLVDWMLKKYPPLGSDSEPGRQGALNTQFAGTGVYSEGISAAVRLAREVGDKARYEKYSKALRGMMGYALGLQFKDEDTYWVKRPDKVRGALSMRPDNEELRIDSTYHAISGVHYTSKLFTDEEWKAIEWK
;
A
#
# COMPACT_ATOMS: atom_id res chain seq x y z
N MET A 1 14.88 -40.33 11.99
CA MET A 1 14.96 -40.22 13.46
C MET A 1 15.22 -38.78 13.84
N LYS A 2 14.50 -38.32 14.82
CA LYS A 2 14.47 -36.97 15.43
C LYS A 2 13.90 -35.83 14.60
N LYS A 3 12.61 -35.57 14.85
CA LYS A 3 11.85 -34.36 14.55
C LYS A 3 12.42 -33.17 15.34
N ILE A 4 12.65 -32.05 14.67
CA ILE A 4 12.82 -30.75 15.33
C ILE A 4 11.60 -29.93 14.95
N SER A 5 10.73 -29.76 15.94
CA SER A 5 9.60 -28.82 15.87
C SER A 5 10.13 -27.42 16.12
N ALA A 6 9.97 -26.53 15.14
CA ALA A 6 10.17 -25.09 15.35
C ALA A 6 8.95 -24.54 16.07
N VAL A 7 9.11 -24.16 17.32
CA VAL A 7 8.13 -23.44 18.12
C VAL A 7 8.22 -21.97 17.73
N PHE A 8 7.20 -21.43 17.07
CA PHE A 8 7.00 -19.99 16.92
C PHE A 8 6.57 -19.42 18.27
N LEU A 9 7.48 -18.75 18.97
CA LEU A 9 7.20 -18.04 20.20
C LEU A 9 6.61 -16.67 19.85
N LEU A 10 5.27 -16.57 19.90
CA LEU A 10 4.55 -15.31 19.83
C LEU A 10 4.63 -14.64 21.20
N VAL A 11 5.51 -13.65 21.37
CA VAL A 11 5.65 -12.91 22.63
C VAL A 11 4.46 -11.95 22.76
N MET A 12 3.61 -12.20 23.73
CA MET A 12 2.51 -11.33 24.13
C MET A 12 2.97 -10.34 25.19
N VAL A 13 2.67 -9.10 24.98
CA VAL A 13 2.79 -8.06 26.01
C VAL A 13 1.50 -8.04 26.84
N LEU A 14 1.60 -8.44 28.09
CA LEU A 14 0.57 -8.22 29.10
C LEU A 14 0.71 -6.79 29.64
N VAL A 15 -0.25 -5.94 29.31
CA VAL A 15 -0.35 -4.61 29.93
C VAL A 15 -1.11 -4.80 31.26
N PHE A 16 -0.35 -4.79 32.36
CA PHE A 16 -0.94 -4.58 33.68
C PHE A 16 -1.17 -3.08 33.88
N VAL A 17 -2.44 -2.68 33.98
CA VAL A 17 -2.80 -1.32 34.40
C VAL A 17 -2.64 -1.25 35.92
N SER A 18 -1.66 -0.49 36.37
CA SER A 18 -1.51 -0.13 37.78
C SER A 18 -2.56 0.92 38.15
N CYS A 19 -3.45 0.61 39.09
CA CYS A 19 -4.41 1.55 39.63
C CYS A 19 -3.72 2.51 40.64
N ASN A 20 -3.76 3.80 40.35
CA ASN A 20 -3.65 4.81 41.39
C ASN A 20 -5.06 5.13 41.93
N LYS A 21 -5.23 4.93 43.24
CA LYS A 21 -6.46 5.25 43.98
C LYS A 21 -6.66 6.76 44.09
N THR A 22 -7.83 7.22 43.67
CA THR A 22 -8.46 8.41 44.29
C THR A 22 -9.90 8.02 44.67
N ASP A 23 -10.19 8.18 45.94
CA ASP A 23 -11.49 7.83 46.57
C ASP A 23 -12.66 8.64 46.00
N SER A 24 -13.62 7.93 45.43
CA SER A 24 -15.07 8.31 45.45
C SER A 24 -15.86 7.02 45.38
N GLY A 25 -16.68 6.81 46.41
CA GLY A 25 -17.35 5.56 46.79
C GLY A 25 -18.31 4.96 45.75
N THR A 26 -17.78 4.26 44.78
CA THR A 26 -18.44 3.22 44.01
C THR A 26 -17.52 2.00 44.03
N THR A 27 -18.03 0.85 44.49
CA THR A 27 -17.28 -0.42 44.46
C THR A 27 -16.83 -0.71 43.05
N GLU A 28 -15.52 -0.50 42.74
CA GLU A 28 -14.93 -0.89 41.47
C GLU A 28 -14.99 -2.43 41.33
N GLU A 29 -15.73 -2.88 40.31
CA GLU A 29 -15.74 -4.28 39.94
C GLU A 29 -14.38 -4.69 39.43
N THR A 30 -13.72 -5.64 40.12
CA THR A 30 -12.38 -6.13 39.76
C THR A 30 -12.42 -6.98 38.50
N VAL A 31 -11.43 -6.79 37.62
CA VAL A 31 -11.25 -7.60 36.42
C VAL A 31 -10.82 -9.03 36.81
N ALA A 32 -11.51 -10.04 36.33
CA ALA A 32 -11.21 -11.41 36.64
C ALA A 32 -9.94 -11.90 35.95
N SER A 33 -9.13 -12.71 36.66
CA SER A 33 -7.80 -13.15 36.20
C SER A 33 -7.79 -14.50 35.48
N ASP A 34 -8.89 -15.23 35.47
CA ASP A 34 -9.03 -16.60 34.94
C ASP A 34 -9.54 -16.63 33.50
N THR A 35 -9.00 -15.80 32.59
CA THR A 35 -9.67 -15.48 31.35
C THR A 35 -9.13 -16.09 30.08
N ASN A 36 -10.07 -16.41 29.15
CA ASN A 36 -9.80 -16.65 27.74
C ASN A 36 -9.64 -15.34 26.93
N LEU A 37 -9.80 -14.16 27.52
CA LEU A 37 -9.59 -12.87 26.89
C LEU A 37 -8.13 -12.42 27.02
N LYS A 38 -7.44 -12.30 25.89
CA LYS A 38 -6.02 -11.93 25.83
C LYS A 38 -5.78 -10.43 25.81
N THR A 39 -6.52 -9.72 24.98
CA THR A 39 -6.36 -8.27 24.84
C THR A 39 -7.60 -7.65 24.20
N VAL A 40 -7.77 -6.36 24.42
CA VAL A 40 -8.84 -5.53 23.86
C VAL A 40 -8.19 -4.30 23.24
N LEU A 41 -8.49 -4.04 21.96
CA LEU A 41 -8.01 -2.87 21.21
C LEU A 41 -9.22 -2.05 20.75
N VAL A 42 -9.10 -0.73 20.79
CA VAL A 42 -10.08 0.19 20.22
C VAL A 42 -9.45 0.88 19.01
N GLY A 43 -10.22 1.17 17.99
CA GLY A 43 -9.69 1.80 16.80
C GLY A 43 -10.73 2.08 15.72
N ILE A 44 -10.27 2.58 14.60
CA ILE A 44 -11.04 2.80 13.39
C ILE A 44 -11.02 1.51 12.56
N PRO A 45 -12.19 0.93 12.20
CA PRO A 45 -12.22 -0.32 11.44
C PRO A 45 -11.81 -0.14 9.98
N ASN A 46 -11.35 -1.21 9.36
CA ASN A 46 -11.14 -1.30 7.92
C ASN A 46 -12.45 -1.10 7.15
N SER A 47 -12.35 -0.70 5.90
CA SER A 47 -13.51 -0.54 5.01
C SER A 47 -14.27 -1.85 4.79
N ASP A 48 -13.58 -2.99 4.79
CA ASP A 48 -14.15 -4.34 4.66
C ASP A 48 -14.66 -4.92 5.98
N SER A 49 -14.53 -4.18 7.07
CA SER A 49 -14.96 -4.59 8.41
C SER A 49 -14.29 -5.87 8.93
N SER A 50 -13.16 -6.26 8.38
CA SER A 50 -12.44 -7.49 8.77
C SER A 50 -11.51 -7.30 9.95
N ASP A 51 -10.98 -6.07 10.14
CA ASP A 51 -10.06 -5.71 11.22
C ASP A 51 -10.08 -4.21 11.55
N LEU A 52 -9.32 -3.79 12.58
CA LEU A 52 -9.04 -2.38 12.83
C LEU A 52 -8.00 -1.89 11.81
N LYS A 53 -8.33 -0.78 11.16
CA LYS A 53 -7.45 -0.06 10.24
C LYS A 53 -6.41 0.76 11.00
N GLU A 54 -6.85 1.32 12.13
CA GLU A 54 -6.05 2.18 13.00
C GLU A 54 -6.41 1.84 14.44
N ILE A 55 -5.39 1.53 15.25
CA ILE A 55 -5.56 1.41 16.69
C ILE A 55 -5.33 2.80 17.27
N THR A 56 -6.32 3.37 17.93
CA THR A 56 -6.24 4.69 18.54
C THR A 56 -7.09 4.75 19.79
N ASP A 57 -6.65 5.50 20.74
CA ASP A 57 -7.38 5.84 21.98
C ASP A 57 -8.07 7.22 21.90
N THR A 58 -7.96 7.91 20.74
CA THR A 58 -8.54 9.24 20.54
C THR A 58 -9.32 9.30 19.24
N PHE A 59 -10.58 9.69 19.33
CA PHE A 59 -11.53 9.80 18.22
C PHE A 59 -12.08 11.21 18.13
N SER A 60 -12.54 11.63 16.93
CA SER A 60 -13.37 12.82 16.76
C SER A 60 -14.84 12.48 16.95
N VAL A 61 -15.65 13.45 17.38
CA VAL A 61 -17.11 13.31 17.40
C VAL A 61 -17.68 12.96 16.02
N ASP A 62 -16.98 13.35 14.96
CA ASP A 62 -17.35 13.12 13.55
C ASP A 62 -16.84 11.79 12.98
N ASP A 63 -16.09 10.99 13.75
CA ASP A 63 -15.61 9.69 13.27
C ASP A 63 -16.82 8.76 13.00
N ASP A 64 -16.96 8.34 11.75
CA ASP A 64 -18.11 7.55 11.28
C ASP A 64 -18.18 6.17 11.94
N ARG A 65 -17.05 5.61 12.35
CA ARG A 65 -16.94 4.26 12.90
C ARG A 65 -15.91 4.19 14.01
N VAL A 66 -16.33 3.72 15.15
CA VAL A 66 -15.48 3.32 16.28
C VAL A 66 -15.71 1.84 16.53
N ALA A 67 -14.65 1.06 16.61
CA ALA A 67 -14.76 -0.39 16.80
C ALA A 67 -13.80 -0.90 17.88
N LEU A 68 -14.18 -2.00 18.48
CA LEU A 68 -13.37 -2.77 19.43
C LEU A 68 -12.99 -4.11 18.79
N ARG A 69 -11.72 -4.46 18.90
CA ARG A 69 -11.20 -5.81 18.63
C ARG A 69 -10.82 -6.49 19.94
N ALA A 70 -11.44 -7.63 20.23
CA ALA A 70 -11.04 -8.49 21.32
C ALA A 70 -10.38 -9.78 20.81
N TYR A 71 -9.28 -10.17 21.43
CA TYR A 71 -8.56 -11.40 21.14
C TYR A 71 -8.79 -12.42 22.25
N TRP A 72 -9.10 -13.65 21.87
CA TRP A 72 -9.50 -14.73 22.74
C TRP A 72 -8.54 -15.90 22.69
N ILE A 73 -8.41 -16.64 23.78
CA ILE A 73 -7.83 -18.00 23.74
C ILE A 73 -8.96 -18.93 23.32
N ALA A 74 -8.69 -19.80 22.33
CA ALA A 74 -9.65 -20.82 21.94
C ALA A 74 -9.98 -21.71 23.15
N GLY A 75 -11.27 -21.81 23.47
CA GLY A 75 -11.78 -22.60 24.59
C GLY A 75 -12.32 -23.96 24.15
N THR A 76 -12.79 -24.74 25.12
CA THR A 76 -13.48 -26.03 24.91
C THR A 76 -14.99 -25.91 24.92
N GLN A 77 -15.54 -24.77 25.38
CA GLN A 77 -16.96 -24.49 25.46
C GLN A 77 -17.29 -23.10 24.94
N GLY A 78 -18.51 -22.94 24.41
CA GLY A 78 -19.05 -21.64 24.02
C GLY A 78 -19.40 -20.80 25.25
N TYR A 79 -19.39 -19.49 25.10
CA TYR A 79 -19.73 -18.52 26.15
C TYR A 79 -20.36 -17.24 25.54
N THR A 80 -21.11 -16.50 26.35
CA THR A 80 -21.67 -15.21 25.95
C THR A 80 -20.71 -14.09 26.31
N ALA A 81 -20.23 -13.34 25.31
CA ALA A 81 -19.47 -12.10 25.50
C ALA A 81 -20.41 -10.89 25.35
N GLU A 82 -20.33 -9.95 26.29
CA GLU A 82 -21.06 -8.69 26.26
C GLU A 82 -20.07 -7.53 26.24
N TYR A 83 -20.27 -6.58 25.33
CA TYR A 83 -19.46 -5.40 25.11
C TYR A 83 -20.26 -4.18 25.48
N LEU A 84 -19.80 -3.41 26.47
CA LEU A 84 -20.51 -2.24 27.03
C LEU A 84 -19.70 -0.98 26.72
N TRP A 85 -20.28 -0.08 25.94
CA TRP A 85 -19.73 1.23 25.64
C TRP A 85 -20.33 2.25 26.60
N ILE A 86 -19.50 2.81 27.47
CA ILE A 86 -19.89 3.66 28.59
C ILE A 86 -19.42 5.08 28.28
N ASN A 87 -20.37 6.01 28.26
CA ASN A 87 -20.13 7.40 27.94
C ASN A 87 -19.37 8.16 29.07
N PRO A 88 -18.95 9.41 28.87
CA PRO A 88 -18.25 10.19 29.89
C PRO A 88 -19.06 10.39 31.20
N GLU A 89 -20.37 10.33 31.11
CA GLU A 89 -21.27 10.45 32.26
C GLU A 89 -21.47 9.11 33.04
N GLY A 90 -20.77 8.05 32.60
CA GLY A 90 -20.82 6.74 33.24
C GLY A 90 -21.99 5.85 32.83
N GLN A 91 -22.79 6.26 31.85
CA GLN A 91 -23.97 5.52 31.39
C GLN A 91 -23.61 4.57 30.26
N VAL A 92 -24.28 3.42 30.16
CA VAL A 92 -24.14 2.50 29.02
C VAL A 92 -24.84 3.11 27.80
N ALA A 93 -24.02 3.67 26.89
CA ALA A 93 -24.50 4.28 25.65
C ALA A 93 -24.79 3.25 24.55
N TYR A 94 -24.15 2.09 24.59
CA TYR A 94 -24.38 0.99 23.67
C TYR A 94 -23.90 -0.32 24.28
N SER A 95 -24.64 -1.41 24.02
CA SER A 95 -24.18 -2.76 24.35
C SER A 95 -24.42 -3.73 23.21
N LYS A 96 -23.54 -4.75 23.13
CA LYS A 96 -23.67 -5.85 22.17
C LYS A 96 -23.34 -7.16 22.85
N LYS A 97 -24.28 -8.11 22.81
CA LYS A 97 -24.04 -9.51 23.21
C LYS A 97 -23.74 -10.37 21.99
N MET A 98 -22.81 -11.29 22.16
CA MET A 98 -22.41 -12.26 21.15
C MET A 98 -22.18 -13.63 21.78
N GLU A 99 -22.79 -14.66 21.19
CA GLU A 99 -22.45 -16.04 21.50
C GLU A 99 -21.13 -16.41 20.81
N MET A 100 -20.11 -16.67 21.62
CA MET A 100 -18.77 -16.97 21.16
C MET A 100 -18.61 -18.47 20.98
N LYS A 101 -18.19 -18.88 19.79
CA LYS A 101 -17.87 -20.29 19.51
C LYS A 101 -16.51 -20.64 20.10
N PRO A 102 -16.29 -21.90 20.55
CA PRO A 102 -15.03 -22.30 21.17
C PRO A 102 -13.80 -22.05 20.33
N GLU A 103 -13.93 -22.18 19.01
CA GLU A 103 -12.83 -22.01 18.03
C GLU A 103 -12.51 -20.54 17.70
N TRP A 104 -13.34 -19.58 18.12
CA TRP A 104 -13.14 -18.18 17.80
C TRP A 104 -11.97 -17.58 18.59
N LYS A 105 -11.00 -17.03 17.89
CA LYS A 105 -9.80 -16.40 18.47
C LYS A 105 -9.88 -14.87 18.51
N ARG A 106 -10.87 -14.29 17.88
CA ARG A 106 -11.06 -12.83 17.80
C ARG A 106 -12.52 -12.47 17.54
N SER A 107 -12.90 -11.28 18.02
CA SER A 107 -14.19 -10.64 17.70
C SER A 107 -13.96 -9.17 17.37
N LEU A 108 -14.77 -8.61 16.49
CA LEU A 108 -14.81 -7.18 16.16
C LEU A 108 -16.22 -6.66 16.39
N VAL A 109 -16.35 -5.64 17.23
CA VAL A 109 -17.63 -5.04 17.61
C VAL A 109 -17.62 -3.54 17.34
N TYR A 110 -18.61 -3.07 16.60
CA TYR A 110 -18.77 -1.66 16.25
C TYR A 110 -19.67 -0.95 17.26
N TYR A 111 -19.32 0.30 17.58
CA TYR A 111 -20.26 1.20 18.24
C TYR A 111 -21.41 1.53 17.29
N ARG A 112 -22.63 1.28 17.74
CA ARG A 112 -23.88 1.57 16.99
C ARG A 112 -24.87 2.39 17.81
N GLY A 113 -24.38 3.09 18.83
CA GLY A 113 -25.16 3.99 19.66
C GLY A 113 -25.40 5.35 19.00
N GLN A 114 -25.84 6.31 19.80
CA GLN A 114 -26.15 7.68 19.34
C GLN A 114 -24.91 8.37 18.75
N LYS A 115 -25.11 9.08 17.65
CA LYS A 115 -24.09 9.90 16.99
C LYS A 115 -24.60 11.34 16.80
N PRO A 116 -23.70 12.35 16.85
CA PRO A 116 -22.28 12.23 17.16
C PRO A 116 -22.04 11.72 18.59
N MET A 117 -20.88 11.09 18.83
CA MET A 117 -20.51 10.64 20.17
C MET A 117 -20.25 11.84 21.07
N ALA A 118 -20.59 11.73 22.37
CA ALA A 118 -20.27 12.77 23.34
C ALA A 118 -18.75 12.94 23.48
N ALA A 119 -18.26 14.19 23.49
CA ALA A 119 -16.84 14.46 23.75
C ALA A 119 -16.49 14.14 25.21
N GLY A 120 -15.31 13.58 25.45
CA GLY A 120 -14.84 13.20 26.77
C GLY A 120 -14.23 11.79 26.81
N ASN A 121 -13.97 11.31 28.02
CA ASN A 121 -13.37 10.00 28.24
C ASN A 121 -14.44 8.91 28.28
N TRP A 122 -14.34 8.00 27.34
CA TRP A 122 -15.20 6.83 27.24
C TRP A 122 -14.52 5.61 27.85
N ARG A 123 -15.36 4.69 28.35
CA ARG A 123 -14.92 3.39 28.84
C ARG A 123 -15.62 2.28 28.07
N LEU A 124 -14.90 1.20 27.83
CA LEU A 124 -15.43 0.01 27.21
C LEU A 124 -15.12 -1.19 28.09
N ASP A 125 -16.18 -1.86 28.56
CA ASP A 125 -16.10 -3.08 29.36
C ASP A 125 -16.45 -4.31 28.51
N VAL A 126 -15.68 -5.38 28.66
CA VAL A 126 -15.96 -6.69 28.07
C VAL A 126 -16.32 -7.66 29.19
N ARG A 127 -17.55 -8.19 29.16
CA ARG A 127 -18.06 -9.16 30.13
C ARG A 127 -18.22 -10.53 29.48
N VAL A 128 -17.92 -11.58 30.22
CA VAL A 128 -18.18 -12.96 29.82
C VAL A 128 -19.08 -13.60 30.88
N ASN A 129 -20.22 -14.11 30.44
CA ASN A 129 -21.25 -14.68 31.35
C ASN A 129 -21.59 -13.73 32.53
N GLY A 130 -21.63 -12.42 32.26
CA GLY A 130 -21.96 -11.38 33.23
C GLY A 130 -20.79 -10.83 34.06
N LYS A 131 -19.64 -11.52 34.12
CA LYS A 131 -18.43 -11.10 34.90
C LYS A 131 -17.50 -10.26 34.03
N LEU A 132 -16.93 -9.19 34.62
CA LEU A 132 -15.98 -8.29 33.91
C LEU A 132 -14.64 -8.97 33.64
N TYR A 133 -14.21 -9.01 32.38
CA TYR A 133 -12.96 -9.66 31.94
C TYR A 133 -12.00 -8.73 31.23
N GLY A 134 -12.45 -7.60 30.75
CA GLY A 134 -11.58 -6.62 30.12
C GLY A 134 -12.17 -5.23 30.18
N ARG A 135 -11.30 -4.23 30.36
CA ARG A 135 -11.66 -2.82 30.37
C ARG A 135 -10.61 -2.03 29.59
N THR A 136 -11.04 -1.10 28.76
CA THR A 136 -10.18 -0.11 28.12
C THR A 136 -10.89 1.24 28.09
N THR A 137 -10.11 2.31 27.95
CA THR A 137 -10.61 3.68 27.83
C THR A 137 -10.15 4.30 26.53
N PHE A 138 -10.93 5.25 26.03
CA PHE A 138 -10.58 6.06 24.88
C PHE A 138 -11.21 7.45 25.03
N THR A 139 -10.68 8.43 24.30
CA THR A 139 -11.13 9.82 24.37
C THR A 139 -11.82 10.20 23.06
N VAL A 140 -12.96 10.90 23.15
CA VAL A 140 -13.63 11.52 22.02
C VAL A 140 -13.46 13.03 22.14
N VAL A 141 -12.91 13.66 21.10
CA VAL A 141 -12.64 15.11 21.03
C VAL A 141 -13.54 15.78 19.98
N ARG A 142 -13.89 17.05 20.17
CA ARG A 142 -14.73 17.80 19.22
C ARG A 142 -14.03 18.02 17.88
N GLU A 143 -12.73 18.27 17.90
CA GLU A 143 -11.90 18.35 16.71
C GLU A 143 -10.60 17.59 16.95
N ARG A 144 -10.22 16.71 16.02
CA ARG A 144 -8.83 16.24 15.96
C ARG A 144 -7.99 17.44 15.54
N SER A 145 -6.95 17.74 16.31
CA SER A 145 -5.96 18.71 15.91
C SER A 145 -5.46 18.38 14.49
N LYS A 146 -5.92 19.16 13.51
CA LYS A 146 -5.47 19.09 12.12
C LYS A 146 -4.13 19.79 11.93
N VAL A 147 -3.28 19.83 12.95
CA VAL A 147 -1.92 20.36 12.77
C VAL A 147 -1.24 19.39 11.81
N PRO A 148 -0.91 19.80 10.57
CA PRO A 148 -0.17 18.94 9.66
C PRO A 148 1.13 18.55 10.36
N LEU A 149 1.47 17.27 10.34
CA LEU A 149 2.73 16.77 10.91
C LEU A 149 3.95 17.54 10.37
N VAL A 150 3.85 18.03 9.14
CA VAL A 150 4.82 18.87 8.43
C VAL A 150 5.06 20.21 9.14
N ALA A 151 4.04 20.87 9.66
CA ALA A 151 4.19 22.18 10.32
C ALA A 151 5.00 22.12 11.64
N GLN A 152 5.07 20.96 12.30
CA GLN A 152 5.94 20.77 13.47
C GLN A 152 7.41 20.53 13.11
N ILE A 153 7.71 20.21 11.85
CA ILE A 153 9.06 19.90 11.35
C ILE A 153 9.77 21.17 10.84
N GLU A 154 9.03 22.17 10.36
CA GLU A 154 9.59 23.44 9.83
C GLU A 154 10.35 24.29 10.89
N ALA A 155 10.21 23.98 12.17
CA ALA A 155 10.90 24.70 13.25
C ALA A 155 12.40 24.34 13.40
N PHE A 156 12.92 23.42 12.60
CA PHE A 156 14.32 22.97 12.73
C PHE A 156 15.16 23.50 11.55
N ASN A 157 16.05 24.45 11.83
CA ASN A 157 17.09 24.92 10.92
C ASN A 157 18.03 23.76 10.59
N SER A 158 17.87 23.17 9.41
CA SER A 158 18.75 22.11 8.92
C SER A 158 19.38 22.51 7.61
N GLU A 159 20.69 22.42 7.53
CA GLU A 159 21.41 22.63 6.29
C GLU A 159 21.29 21.36 5.44
N LYS A 160 20.62 21.51 4.29
CA LYS A 160 20.54 20.49 3.26
C LYS A 160 21.73 20.63 2.30
N ILE A 161 22.04 19.57 1.56
CA ILE A 161 23.02 19.60 0.50
C ILE A 161 22.35 19.56 -0.87
N THR A 162 23.02 20.12 -1.87
CA THR A 162 22.61 20.05 -3.27
C THR A 162 22.97 18.69 -3.86
N LEU A 163 22.44 18.39 -5.05
CA LEU A 163 22.78 17.15 -5.75
C LEU A 163 24.26 17.12 -6.19
N ASP A 164 24.84 18.28 -6.56
CA ASP A 164 26.26 18.38 -6.90
C ASP A 164 27.16 18.15 -5.68
N GLU A 165 26.79 18.68 -4.52
CA GLU A 165 27.47 18.40 -3.25
C GLU A 165 27.35 16.92 -2.87
N ALA A 166 26.18 16.31 -3.13
CA ALA A 166 25.96 14.89 -2.90
C ALA A 166 26.79 14.02 -3.84
N GLN A 167 26.91 14.41 -5.12
CA GLN A 167 27.79 13.75 -6.09
C GLN A 167 29.24 13.74 -5.58
N LEU A 168 29.73 14.90 -5.15
CA LEU A 168 31.10 15.02 -4.65
C LEU A 168 31.34 14.08 -3.45
N LEU A 169 30.44 14.09 -2.48
CA LEU A 169 30.56 13.22 -1.30
C LEU A 169 30.52 11.74 -1.68
N ALA A 170 29.57 11.36 -2.53
CA ALA A 170 29.44 9.97 -3.02
C ALA A 170 30.71 9.50 -3.74
N ASP A 171 31.29 10.33 -4.63
CA ASP A 171 32.52 10.01 -5.35
C ASP A 171 33.70 9.82 -4.40
N LYS A 172 33.84 10.67 -3.37
CA LYS A 172 34.94 10.57 -2.41
C LYS A 172 34.79 9.35 -1.50
N ILE A 173 33.57 9.08 -1.03
CA ILE A 173 33.30 7.89 -0.22
C ILE A 173 33.55 6.62 -1.06
N ARG A 174 33.08 6.56 -2.31
CA ARG A 174 33.30 5.42 -3.21
C ARG A 174 34.78 5.27 -3.58
N CYS A 175 35.46 6.38 -3.88
CA CYS A 175 36.92 6.37 -4.15
C CYS A 175 37.71 5.70 -3.01
N PHE A 176 37.41 6.11 -1.75
CA PHE A 176 38.04 5.52 -0.57
C PHE A 176 37.62 4.06 -0.36
N ALA A 177 36.33 3.76 -0.44
CA ALA A 177 35.81 2.41 -0.28
C ALA A 177 36.43 1.43 -1.29
N ASP A 178 36.67 1.86 -2.54
CA ASP A 178 37.28 1.06 -3.62
C ASP A 178 38.84 1.09 -3.61
N LYS A 179 39.49 1.58 -2.53
CA LYS A 179 40.98 1.75 -2.45
C LYS A 179 41.60 2.59 -3.59
N LYS A 180 40.83 3.50 -4.20
CA LYS A 180 41.28 4.35 -5.29
C LYS A 180 41.86 5.68 -4.82
N CYS A 181 41.65 6.04 -3.53
CA CYS A 181 42.25 7.20 -2.85
C CYS A 181 42.43 6.91 -1.36
N THR A 182 43.26 7.72 -0.70
CA THR A 182 43.48 7.62 0.75
C THR A 182 42.34 8.28 1.52
N ALA A 183 42.29 8.04 2.83
CA ALA A 183 41.35 8.73 3.74
C ALA A 183 41.57 10.25 3.73
N GLU A 184 42.86 10.66 3.74
CA GLU A 184 43.27 12.06 3.69
C GLU A 184 42.79 12.73 2.40
N ASP A 185 42.94 12.08 1.23
CA ASP A 185 42.50 12.59 -0.08
C ASP A 185 40.99 12.76 -0.12
N ALA A 186 40.26 11.77 0.41
CA ALA A 186 38.79 11.80 0.44
C ALA A 186 38.26 12.95 1.31
N VAL A 187 38.86 13.23 2.47
CA VAL A 187 38.49 14.30 3.38
C VAL A 187 38.93 15.67 2.87
N ALA A 188 40.20 15.80 2.38
CA ALA A 188 40.76 17.07 1.90
C ALA A 188 40.03 17.59 0.65
N ALA A 189 39.42 16.71 -0.14
CA ALA A 189 38.66 17.09 -1.31
C ALA A 189 37.27 17.71 -1.01
N VAL A 190 36.81 17.70 0.24
CA VAL A 190 35.53 18.33 0.63
C VAL A 190 35.74 19.85 0.78
N PRO A 191 35.10 20.70 -0.03
CA PRO A 191 35.25 22.15 0.06
C PRO A 191 34.79 22.68 1.41
N ALA A 192 35.39 23.75 1.91
CA ALA A 192 35.11 24.30 3.22
C ALA A 192 33.63 24.71 3.43
N ASN A 193 32.99 25.26 2.39
CA ASN A 193 31.57 25.63 2.44
C ASN A 193 30.67 24.40 2.66
N LEU A 194 31.00 23.25 2.10
CA LEU A 194 30.30 21.99 2.31
C LEU A 194 30.72 21.35 3.65
N GLY A 195 32.03 21.30 3.89
CA GLY A 195 32.60 20.64 5.07
C GLY A 195 32.17 21.24 6.41
N ASN A 196 31.87 22.55 6.44
CA ASN A 196 31.42 23.28 7.62
C ASN A 196 29.92 23.18 7.87
N LYS A 197 29.13 22.60 6.96
CA LYS A 197 27.69 22.42 7.18
C LYS A 197 27.47 21.57 8.44
N LYS A 198 26.59 22.07 9.30
CA LYS A 198 26.25 21.42 10.59
C LYS A 198 25.20 20.34 10.37
N THR A 199 25.67 19.16 10.01
CA THR A 199 24.80 18.00 9.78
C THR A 199 25.59 16.70 9.98
N GLY A 200 24.88 15.64 10.44
CA GLY A 200 25.45 14.29 10.54
C GLY A 200 25.41 13.56 9.19
N LEU A 201 26.28 12.58 9.05
CA LEU A 201 26.28 11.66 7.90
C LEU A 201 26.11 10.22 8.39
N ALA A 202 25.37 9.44 7.60
CA ALA A 202 25.39 8.00 7.69
C ALA A 202 25.73 7.42 6.31
N VAL A 203 26.56 6.40 6.27
CA VAL A 203 27.01 5.77 5.04
C VAL A 203 26.84 4.27 5.12
N SER A 204 26.36 3.67 4.05
CA SER A 204 26.34 2.22 3.83
C SER A 204 27.06 1.90 2.54
N VAL A 205 27.99 0.97 2.60
CA VAL A 205 28.73 0.44 1.44
C VAL A 205 28.20 -0.94 1.12
N PHE A 206 27.85 -1.14 -0.14
CA PHE A 206 27.35 -2.42 -0.65
C PHE A 206 28.34 -2.98 -1.68
N ARG A 207 28.54 -4.31 -1.63
CA ARG A 207 29.27 -5.07 -2.64
C ARG A 207 28.54 -6.38 -2.89
N ASN A 208 28.30 -6.70 -4.14
CA ASN A 208 27.57 -7.93 -4.50
C ASN A 208 26.25 -8.08 -3.70
N SER A 209 25.49 -7.00 -3.60
CA SER A 209 24.21 -6.91 -2.87
C SER A 209 24.27 -7.12 -1.35
N ALA A 210 25.46 -7.19 -0.76
CA ALA A 210 25.66 -7.26 0.68
C ALA A 210 26.17 -5.94 1.24
N VAL A 211 25.68 -5.55 2.42
CA VAL A 211 26.25 -4.44 3.19
C VAL A 211 27.60 -4.88 3.74
N THR A 212 28.69 -4.23 3.33
CA THR A 212 30.03 -4.50 3.85
C THR A 212 30.37 -3.59 5.03
N ASP A 213 29.90 -2.35 4.97
CA ASP A 213 30.11 -1.37 6.02
C ASP A 213 28.86 -0.51 6.20
N MET A 214 28.54 -0.18 7.45
CA MET A 214 27.50 0.80 7.83
C MET A 214 28.02 1.64 8.97
N VAL A 215 28.12 2.95 8.77
CA VAL A 215 28.60 3.90 9.75
C VAL A 215 27.66 5.08 9.86
N ILE A 216 27.20 5.37 11.07
CA ILE A 216 26.49 6.61 11.40
C ILE A 216 27.45 7.48 12.19
N SER A 217 27.76 8.67 11.67
CA SER A 217 28.65 9.61 12.32
C SER A 217 27.94 10.36 13.45
N SER A 218 28.63 10.52 14.56
CA SER A 218 28.20 11.40 15.67
C SER A 218 28.72 12.83 15.54
N SER A 219 29.50 13.11 14.51
CA SER A 219 30.17 14.39 14.30
C SER A 219 29.20 15.50 13.89
N ALA A 220 29.51 16.73 14.32
CA ALA A 220 28.63 17.89 14.14
C ALA A 220 28.74 18.57 12.76
N THR A 221 29.77 18.23 11.95
CA THR A 221 30.01 18.82 10.63
C THR A 221 30.33 17.75 9.59
N ILE A 222 30.12 18.03 8.31
CA ILE A 222 30.40 17.10 7.22
C ILE A 222 31.89 16.71 7.17
N SER A 223 32.82 17.66 7.31
CA SER A 223 34.26 17.32 7.31
C SER A 223 34.66 16.39 8.45
N ALA A 224 34.15 16.66 9.67
CA ALA A 224 34.41 15.79 10.81
C ALA A 224 33.74 14.42 10.64
N ALA A 225 32.53 14.38 10.08
CA ALA A 225 31.83 13.15 9.75
C ALA A 225 32.59 12.33 8.70
N MET A 226 33.10 12.94 7.64
CA MET A 226 33.91 12.27 6.62
C MET A 226 35.18 11.64 7.21
N LYS A 227 35.86 12.35 8.13
CA LYS A 227 37.02 11.80 8.84
C LYS A 227 36.65 10.60 9.71
N GLU A 228 35.52 10.66 10.42
CA GLU A 228 35.00 9.54 11.23
C GLU A 228 34.64 8.35 10.36
N LEU A 229 33.94 8.58 9.22
CA LEU A 229 33.52 7.55 8.29
C LEU A 229 34.70 6.82 7.65
N THR A 230 35.70 7.57 7.15
CA THR A 230 36.91 6.98 6.53
C THR A 230 37.78 6.23 7.54
N GLY A 231 37.68 6.56 8.84
CA GLY A 231 38.34 5.80 9.91
C GLY A 231 37.64 4.48 10.29
N LYS A 232 36.38 4.30 9.87
CA LYS A 232 35.58 3.13 10.23
C LYS A 232 35.26 2.21 9.04
N ILE A 233 35.11 2.76 7.83
CA ILE A 233 34.91 1.97 6.60
C ILE A 233 36.19 1.20 6.29
N LYS A 234 36.04 -0.07 5.95
CA LYS A 234 37.15 -0.93 5.51
C LYS A 234 37.26 -0.89 4.00
N PRO A 235 38.30 -0.25 3.43
CA PRO A 235 38.47 -0.22 1.98
C PRO A 235 38.70 -1.61 1.42
N ASP A 236 38.01 -1.92 0.32
CA ASP A 236 38.09 -3.21 -0.37
C ASP A 236 37.91 -2.99 -1.86
N ASP A 237 38.71 -3.65 -2.70
CA ASP A 237 38.71 -3.57 -4.15
C ASP A 237 38.27 -4.88 -4.84
N SER A 238 37.73 -5.83 -4.04
CA SER A 238 37.28 -7.13 -4.52
C SER A 238 36.10 -7.04 -5.50
N ALA A 239 35.28 -6.00 -5.36
CA ALA A 239 34.15 -5.69 -6.25
C ALA A 239 33.82 -4.18 -6.17
N PRO A 240 33.25 -3.57 -7.23
CA PRO A 240 32.86 -2.17 -7.20
C PRO A 240 31.87 -1.87 -6.06
N ALA A 241 32.08 -0.76 -5.37
CA ALA A 241 31.20 -0.32 -4.29
C ALA A 241 29.97 0.43 -4.83
N SER A 242 28.80 0.10 -4.31
CA SER A 242 27.64 0.99 -4.30
C SER A 242 27.60 1.72 -2.97
N VAL A 243 27.52 3.04 -3.00
CA VAL A 243 27.50 3.90 -1.82
C VAL A 243 26.12 4.50 -1.65
N GLU A 244 25.50 4.23 -0.51
CA GLU A 244 24.28 4.89 -0.04
C GLU A 244 24.65 5.76 1.15
N PHE A 245 24.23 7.01 1.14
CA PHE A 245 24.48 7.86 2.29
C PHE A 245 23.30 8.78 2.60
N SER A 246 23.18 9.14 3.85
CA SER A 246 22.15 10.00 4.37
C SER A 246 22.76 11.20 5.09
N VAL A 247 22.26 12.38 4.76
CA VAL A 247 22.50 13.62 5.50
C VAL A 247 21.43 13.74 6.56
N LEU A 248 21.81 13.72 7.82
CA LEU A 248 20.89 13.75 8.95
C LEU A 248 20.56 15.19 9.33
N HIS A 249 19.29 15.53 9.39
CA HIS A 249 18.84 16.87 9.76
C HIS A 249 17.56 16.83 10.60
N SER A 250 17.17 17.99 11.15
CA SER A 250 15.87 18.16 11.84
C SER A 250 15.63 17.16 12.96
N GLN A 251 16.53 17.11 13.95
CA GLN A 251 16.37 16.20 15.09
C GLN A 251 15.37 16.74 16.11
N MET A 252 14.54 15.86 16.66
CA MET A 252 13.57 16.19 17.70
C MET A 252 13.47 15.07 18.73
N GLU A 253 13.62 15.41 20.01
CA GLU A 253 13.35 14.49 21.11
C GLU A 253 11.83 14.33 21.30
N LEU A 254 11.37 13.10 21.41
CA LEU A 254 9.99 12.77 21.73
C LEU A 254 9.84 12.58 23.25
N LYS A 255 9.11 13.48 23.88
CA LYS A 255 8.81 13.35 25.32
C LYS A 255 7.58 12.45 25.49
N ASN A 256 7.75 11.30 26.18
CA ASN A 256 6.71 10.32 26.48
C ASN A 256 5.86 9.98 25.24
N PRO A 257 6.46 9.46 24.15
CA PRO A 257 5.75 9.28 22.90
C PRO A 257 4.67 8.20 23.03
N SER A 258 3.46 8.52 22.58
CA SER A 258 2.42 7.53 22.37
C SER A 258 2.74 6.64 21.17
N GLU A 259 2.16 5.45 21.11
CA GLU A 259 2.27 4.56 19.95
C GLU A 259 1.80 5.27 18.66
N GLN A 260 0.72 6.04 18.75
CA GLN A 260 0.21 6.84 17.61
C GLN A 260 1.25 7.86 17.12
N LEU A 261 1.96 8.54 18.03
CA LEU A 261 3.01 9.50 17.66
C LEU A 261 4.17 8.79 16.96
N LEU A 262 4.63 7.65 17.50
CA LEU A 262 5.68 6.83 16.87
C LEU A 262 5.29 6.38 15.48
N ASN A 263 4.06 5.89 15.31
CA ASN A 263 3.52 5.47 14.02
C ASN A 263 3.44 6.63 13.02
N ALA A 264 3.02 7.81 13.47
CA ALA A 264 2.99 9.01 12.64
C ALA A 264 4.39 9.43 12.18
N LYS A 265 5.41 9.37 13.05
CA LYS A 265 6.80 9.71 12.71
C LYS A 265 7.41 8.71 11.73
N LYS A 266 7.17 7.40 11.94
CA LYS A 266 7.57 6.36 10.97
C LYS A 266 6.91 6.58 9.60
N LYS A 267 5.60 6.88 9.57
CA LYS A 267 4.86 7.16 8.34
C LYS A 267 5.38 8.41 7.61
N ALA A 268 5.88 9.40 8.36
CA ALA A 268 6.53 10.58 7.81
C ALA A 268 7.95 10.30 7.28
N GLY A 269 8.41 9.05 7.25
CA GLY A 269 9.72 8.69 6.74
C GLY A 269 10.88 9.15 7.63
N MET A 270 10.66 9.30 8.93
CA MET A 270 11.71 9.70 9.88
C MET A 270 12.55 8.51 10.33
N GLY A 271 13.84 8.74 10.59
CA GLY A 271 14.69 7.83 11.33
C GLY A 271 14.51 8.02 12.84
N PHE A 272 14.99 7.05 13.60
CA PHE A 272 14.85 7.00 15.07
C PHE A 272 16.18 6.72 15.72
N THR A 273 16.41 7.35 16.89
CA THR A 273 17.44 6.93 17.85
C THR A 273 16.78 6.59 19.18
N LEU A 274 17.38 5.66 19.90
CA LEU A 274 17.00 5.32 21.25
C LEU A 274 18.25 5.29 22.13
N SER A 275 18.18 5.88 23.32
CA SER A 275 19.28 5.82 24.30
C SER A 275 18.76 5.67 25.71
N LYS A 276 19.44 4.82 26.52
CA LYS A 276 19.18 4.58 27.94
C LYS A 276 20.42 4.01 28.59
N ASP A 277 20.78 4.52 29.76
CA ASP A 277 21.88 4.02 30.63
C ASP A 277 23.22 3.85 29.88
N GLY A 278 23.58 4.82 29.04
CA GLY A 278 24.81 4.83 28.24
C GLY A 278 24.81 3.92 27.02
N LYS A 279 23.72 3.17 26.78
CA LYS A 279 23.51 2.35 25.61
C LYS A 279 22.66 3.08 24.57
N SER A 280 22.96 2.92 23.29
CA SER A 280 22.19 3.60 22.23
C SER A 280 22.18 2.83 20.92
N ALA A 281 21.13 3.03 20.13
CA ALA A 281 21.02 2.56 18.77
C ALA A 281 20.32 3.59 17.90
N ALA A 282 20.54 3.52 16.57
CA ALA A 282 19.90 4.38 15.59
C ALA A 282 19.48 3.56 14.37
N MET A 283 18.36 3.94 13.76
CA MET A 283 17.85 3.32 12.55
C MET A 283 17.43 4.38 11.54
N LEU A 284 18.03 4.31 10.34
CA LEU A 284 17.69 5.18 9.22
C LEU A 284 16.35 4.78 8.60
N PRO A 285 15.61 5.72 7.97
CA PRO A 285 14.34 5.43 7.32
C PRO A 285 14.41 4.29 6.30
N VAL A 286 15.49 4.23 5.52
CA VAL A 286 15.72 3.19 4.52
C VAL A 286 15.80 1.79 5.14
N TYR A 287 16.40 1.65 6.32
CA TYR A 287 16.50 0.38 7.04
C TYR A 287 15.20 -0.02 7.71
N ILE A 288 14.38 0.94 8.14
CA ILE A 288 13.01 0.67 8.63
C ILE A 288 12.21 -0.03 7.52
N VAL A 289 12.32 0.47 6.28
CA VAL A 289 11.63 -0.12 5.12
C VAL A 289 12.21 -1.49 4.77
N ARG A 290 13.53 -1.62 4.65
CA ARG A 290 14.21 -2.89 4.31
C ARG A 290 13.98 -3.99 5.35
N ASN A 291 13.93 -3.63 6.63
CA ASN A 291 13.60 -4.56 7.71
C ASN A 291 12.09 -4.85 7.81
N GLN A 292 11.27 -4.23 6.95
CA GLN A 292 9.81 -4.41 6.90
C GLN A 292 9.15 -4.20 8.28
N ILE A 293 9.62 -3.21 9.02
CA ILE A 293 9.03 -2.86 10.31
C ILE A 293 7.72 -2.11 10.03
N GLU A 294 6.61 -2.70 10.45
CA GLU A 294 5.27 -2.23 10.06
C GLU A 294 4.88 -0.93 10.73
N ASP A 295 5.26 -0.74 12.01
CA ASP A 295 4.85 0.40 12.80
C ASP A 295 6.01 1.03 13.60
N GLY A 296 5.77 2.22 14.15
CA GLY A 296 6.77 2.98 14.89
C GLY A 296 7.12 2.35 16.25
N VAL A 297 6.22 1.55 16.82
CA VAL A 297 6.49 0.81 18.07
C VAL A 297 7.47 -0.33 17.78
N GLY A 298 7.30 -1.01 16.66
CA GLY A 298 8.24 -2.03 16.16
C GLY A 298 9.64 -1.44 15.99
N VAL A 299 9.76 -0.20 15.47
CA VAL A 299 11.07 0.48 15.33
C VAL A 299 11.76 0.67 16.68
N VAL A 300 11.07 1.24 17.67
CA VAL A 300 11.70 1.52 18.97
C VAL A 300 11.96 0.25 19.78
N ARG A 301 11.18 -0.80 19.61
CA ARG A 301 11.43 -2.13 20.18
C ARG A 301 12.71 -2.74 19.60
N GLN A 302 12.86 -2.72 18.29
CA GLN A 302 14.06 -3.21 17.62
C GLN A 302 15.29 -2.40 18.05
N LEU A 303 15.18 -1.07 18.15
CA LEU A 303 16.26 -0.24 18.64
C LEU A 303 16.66 -0.54 20.09
N ALA A 304 15.72 -0.89 20.97
CA ALA A 304 16.05 -1.32 22.33
C ALA A 304 16.88 -2.61 22.28
N ILE A 305 16.49 -3.58 21.48
CA ILE A 305 17.24 -4.83 21.27
C ILE A 305 18.64 -4.53 20.71
N ASP A 306 18.73 -3.72 19.65
CA ASP A 306 19.99 -3.37 18.99
C ASP A 306 20.96 -2.62 19.94
N ALA A 307 20.40 -1.85 20.89
CA ALA A 307 21.17 -1.21 21.96
C ALA A 307 21.59 -2.17 23.09
N GLY A 308 21.19 -3.44 23.04
CA GLY A 308 21.43 -4.41 24.11
C GLY A 308 20.63 -4.14 25.39
N LEU A 309 19.41 -3.63 25.22
CA LEU A 309 18.40 -3.38 26.25
C LEU A 309 17.28 -4.43 26.14
N GLN A 310 16.34 -4.43 27.08
CA GLN A 310 15.12 -5.21 26.95
C GLN A 310 14.14 -4.55 25.96
N GLU A 311 13.36 -5.35 25.24
CA GLU A 311 12.40 -4.85 24.25
C GLU A 311 11.48 -3.75 24.79
N HIS A 312 11.03 -3.87 26.04
CA HIS A 312 10.11 -2.92 26.66
C HIS A 312 10.76 -1.64 27.23
N ASP A 313 12.09 -1.57 27.27
CA ASP A 313 12.84 -0.43 27.79
C ASP A 313 12.63 0.87 26.99
N TRP A 314 12.12 0.77 25.74
CA TRP A 314 11.78 1.93 24.93
C TRP A 314 10.83 2.91 25.65
N LYS A 315 9.97 2.41 26.57
CA LYS A 315 9.01 3.24 27.32
C LYS A 315 9.65 4.25 28.25
N THR A 316 10.87 3.98 28.71
CA THR A 316 11.63 4.83 29.63
C THR A 316 12.93 5.38 29.03
N ALA A 317 13.22 4.97 27.78
CA ALA A 317 14.38 5.44 27.05
C ALA A 317 14.13 6.83 26.45
N LYS A 318 15.21 7.56 26.23
CA LYS A 318 15.19 8.78 25.42
C LYS A 318 15.04 8.38 23.94
N ILE A 319 14.00 8.85 23.30
CA ILE A 319 13.74 8.62 21.86
C ILE A 319 13.88 9.95 21.13
N THR A 320 14.71 9.96 20.09
CA THR A 320 14.84 11.09 19.17
C THR A 320 14.47 10.64 17.77
N VAL A 321 13.76 11.47 17.02
CA VAL A 321 13.49 11.27 15.60
C VAL A 321 14.24 12.31 14.78
N PHE A 322 14.58 11.94 13.56
CA PHE A 322 15.31 12.83 12.64
C PHE A 322 14.86 12.61 11.19
N MET A 323 15.03 13.64 10.38
CA MET A 323 14.84 13.53 8.93
C MET A 323 16.17 13.28 8.22
N THR A 324 16.09 12.74 7.02
CA THR A 324 17.26 12.51 6.17
C THR A 324 17.03 13.01 4.76
N GLN A 325 18.09 13.55 4.14
CA GLN A 325 18.25 13.54 2.68
C GLN A 325 19.06 12.30 2.33
N ASN A 326 18.52 11.43 1.50
CA ASN A 326 19.16 10.17 1.16
C ASN A 326 19.65 10.22 -0.29
N PHE A 327 20.85 9.70 -0.51
CA PHE A 327 21.51 9.68 -1.82
C PHE A 327 22.11 8.32 -2.07
N VAL A 328 22.21 7.94 -3.34
CA VAL A 328 22.87 6.72 -3.79
C VAL A 328 23.74 6.97 -5.00
N LEU A 329 24.90 6.36 -5.02
CA LEU A 329 25.75 6.18 -6.19
C LEU A 329 26.05 4.67 -6.30
N SER A 330 25.18 3.94 -6.99
CA SER A 330 25.39 2.51 -7.20
C SER A 330 26.48 2.25 -8.25
N GLU A 331 27.00 1.03 -8.28
CA GLU A 331 28.01 0.59 -9.27
C GLU A 331 27.54 0.78 -10.72
N LYS A 332 26.21 0.83 -10.94
CA LYS A 332 25.56 1.00 -12.24
C LYS A 332 25.27 2.45 -12.60
N MET A 333 25.64 3.39 -11.74
CA MET A 333 25.37 4.81 -11.91
C MET A 333 26.67 5.60 -12.18
N GLU A 334 26.58 6.56 -13.09
CA GLU A 334 27.61 7.59 -13.30
C GLU A 334 27.41 8.78 -12.34
N LYS A 335 26.16 9.08 -12.00
CA LYS A 335 25.79 10.22 -11.15
C LYS A 335 24.98 9.78 -9.96
N ALA A 336 25.24 10.40 -8.82
CA ALA A 336 24.46 10.23 -7.62
C ALA A 336 22.99 10.67 -7.85
N LYS A 337 22.07 9.95 -7.26
CA LYS A 337 20.64 10.28 -7.27
C LYS A 337 20.12 10.43 -5.84
N GLU A 338 19.21 11.39 -5.65
CA GLU A 338 18.43 11.43 -4.41
C GLU A 338 17.52 10.21 -4.34
N GLN A 339 17.35 9.66 -3.15
CA GLN A 339 16.44 8.54 -2.91
C GLN A 339 15.21 8.99 -2.13
N ALA A 340 14.08 8.40 -2.50
CA ALA A 340 12.88 8.38 -1.70
C ALA A 340 12.74 6.96 -1.12
N PHE A 341 13.04 6.81 0.17
CA PHE A 341 13.14 5.51 0.84
C PHE A 341 14.23 4.62 0.20
N THR A 342 13.86 3.55 -0.51
CA THR A 342 14.79 2.55 -1.05
C THR A 342 15.02 2.69 -2.56
N ARG A 343 14.46 3.71 -3.21
CA ARG A 343 14.50 3.90 -4.67
C ARG A 343 14.90 5.31 -5.05
N SER A 344 15.46 5.45 -6.25
CA SER A 344 15.75 6.76 -6.84
C SER A 344 14.48 7.62 -6.92
N ARG A 345 14.60 8.85 -6.42
CA ARG A 345 13.47 9.80 -6.39
C ARG A 345 13.05 10.18 -7.80
N VAL A 346 11.74 10.21 -8.02
CA VAL A 346 11.13 10.73 -9.24
C VAL A 346 10.51 12.10 -8.94
N TYR A 347 10.91 13.11 -9.70
CA TYR A 347 10.34 14.46 -9.66
C TYR A 347 9.21 14.52 -10.67
N VAL A 348 7.99 14.73 -10.19
CA VAL A 348 6.75 14.69 -10.99
C VAL A 348 6.80 15.62 -12.19
N GLU A 349 7.38 16.81 -12.01
CA GLU A 349 7.54 17.83 -13.05
C GLU A 349 8.43 17.40 -14.21
N ASN A 350 9.38 16.49 -13.96
CA ASN A 350 10.37 16.03 -14.94
C ASN A 350 9.90 14.77 -15.71
N VAL A 351 8.78 14.16 -15.30
CA VAL A 351 8.29 12.94 -15.96
C VAL A 351 7.83 13.25 -17.38
N THR A 352 8.44 12.59 -18.33
CA THR A 352 8.05 12.67 -19.75
C THR A 352 7.06 11.57 -20.12
N ARG A 353 6.41 11.68 -21.26
CA ARG A 353 5.56 10.60 -21.77
C ARG A 353 6.39 9.36 -22.14
N GLN A 354 7.65 9.55 -22.57
CA GLN A 354 8.58 8.44 -22.83
C GLN A 354 8.88 7.65 -21.54
N ASP A 355 9.05 8.32 -20.40
CA ASP A 355 9.23 7.63 -19.11
C ASP A 355 8.03 6.72 -18.75
N LEU A 356 6.81 7.12 -19.14
CA LEU A 356 5.63 6.28 -18.97
C LEU A 356 5.70 5.01 -19.83
N ILE A 357 6.12 5.14 -21.08
CA ILE A 357 6.28 4.02 -22.02
C ILE A 357 7.36 3.07 -21.52
N ASP A 358 8.50 3.62 -21.05
CA ASP A 358 9.63 2.85 -20.55
C ASP A 358 9.24 2.11 -19.25
N ALA A 359 8.47 2.74 -18.38
CA ALA A 359 7.97 2.09 -17.16
C ALA A 359 7.10 0.87 -17.47
N VAL A 360 6.22 0.96 -18.48
CA VAL A 360 5.42 -0.18 -18.94
C VAL A 360 6.30 -1.30 -19.49
N ASN A 361 7.31 -0.96 -20.30
CA ASN A 361 8.24 -1.95 -20.88
C ASN A 361 9.10 -2.63 -19.80
N ASN A 362 9.59 -1.88 -18.83
CA ASN A 362 10.34 -2.42 -17.70
C ASN A 362 9.51 -3.40 -16.87
N ALA A 363 8.25 -3.06 -16.58
CA ALA A 363 7.34 -3.95 -15.87
C ALA A 363 7.01 -5.20 -16.69
N TRP A 364 6.84 -5.09 -18.00
CA TRP A 364 6.71 -6.24 -18.88
C TRP A 364 7.92 -7.18 -18.78
N GLY A 365 9.14 -6.61 -18.76
CA GLY A 365 10.36 -7.37 -18.55
C GLY A 365 10.35 -8.14 -17.24
N TRP A 366 9.79 -7.55 -16.17
CA TRP A 366 9.60 -8.24 -14.89
C TRP A 366 8.64 -9.43 -15.01
N TYR A 367 7.48 -9.28 -15.66
CA TYR A 367 6.52 -10.37 -15.87
C TYR A 367 7.13 -11.53 -16.67
N LEU A 368 7.88 -11.24 -17.75
CA LEU A 368 8.52 -12.26 -18.56
C LEU A 368 9.56 -13.08 -17.75
N ARG A 369 10.39 -12.40 -16.94
CA ARG A 369 11.40 -13.08 -16.11
C ARG A 369 10.79 -13.88 -14.95
N ASN A 370 9.57 -13.53 -14.53
CA ASN A 370 8.90 -14.11 -13.38
C ASN A 370 7.64 -14.91 -13.77
N GLN A 371 7.50 -15.28 -15.03
CA GLN A 371 6.50 -16.26 -15.45
C GLN A 371 6.92 -17.65 -14.96
N ILE A 372 6.01 -18.36 -14.34
CA ILE A 372 6.23 -19.73 -13.83
C ILE A 372 6.45 -20.65 -15.04
N THR A 373 7.59 -21.35 -15.08
CA THR A 373 7.99 -22.18 -16.23
C THR A 373 7.71 -23.66 -16.05
N GLU A 374 7.57 -24.12 -14.79
CA GLU A 374 7.47 -25.54 -14.45
C GLU A 374 6.28 -25.82 -13.53
N GLY A 375 5.87 -27.09 -13.48
CA GLY A 375 4.79 -27.57 -12.64
C GLY A 375 3.40 -27.35 -13.25
N GLU A 376 2.37 -27.82 -12.54
CA GLU A 376 0.97 -27.81 -12.97
C GLU A 376 0.43 -26.39 -13.28
N GLN A 377 1.05 -25.39 -12.72
CA GLN A 377 0.65 -23.99 -12.86
C GLN A 377 1.59 -23.19 -13.78
N ALA A 378 2.42 -23.89 -14.56
CA ALA A 378 3.34 -23.26 -15.51
C ALA A 378 2.58 -22.40 -16.52
N GLY A 379 3.01 -21.15 -16.68
CA GLY A 379 2.34 -20.13 -17.52
C GLY A 379 1.78 -18.96 -16.75
N ARG A 380 1.47 -19.12 -15.47
CA ARG A 380 1.08 -18.00 -14.60
C ARG A 380 2.27 -17.13 -14.20
N TYR A 381 2.02 -16.02 -13.55
CA TYR A 381 3.05 -15.09 -13.09
C TYR A 381 3.23 -15.17 -11.57
N MET A 382 4.46 -14.93 -11.12
CA MET A 382 4.81 -14.84 -9.71
C MET A 382 3.87 -13.87 -8.97
N TYR A 383 3.37 -14.28 -7.80
CA TYR A 383 2.36 -13.53 -7.07
C TYR A 383 2.96 -12.46 -6.16
N THR A 384 3.91 -12.83 -5.31
CA THR A 384 4.53 -11.92 -4.33
C THR A 384 6.01 -12.24 -4.15
N PHE A 385 6.82 -11.19 -3.95
CA PHE A 385 8.24 -11.30 -3.60
C PHE A 385 8.62 -10.22 -2.57
N PHE A 386 9.45 -10.58 -1.60
CA PHE A 386 10.00 -9.69 -0.58
C PHE A 386 11.49 -9.49 -0.80
N PRO A 387 11.93 -8.35 -1.40
CA PRO A 387 13.31 -8.11 -1.81
C PRO A 387 14.34 -8.23 -0.69
N SER A 388 14.10 -7.62 0.48
CA SER A 388 15.05 -7.64 1.60
C SER A 388 15.22 -9.00 2.26
N LYS A 389 14.16 -9.83 2.22
CA LYS A 389 14.16 -11.19 2.78
C LYS A 389 14.61 -12.22 1.75
N ASP A 390 14.77 -11.81 0.49
CA ASP A 390 15.00 -12.73 -0.64
C ASP A 390 14.00 -13.90 -0.66
N TYR A 391 12.72 -13.59 -0.39
CA TYR A 391 11.69 -14.58 -0.10
C TYR A 391 10.49 -14.45 -1.04
N GLU A 392 10.08 -15.58 -1.61
CA GLU A 392 8.87 -15.76 -2.40
C GLU A 392 7.90 -16.65 -1.63
N PRO A 393 6.78 -16.11 -1.12
CA PRO A 393 5.78 -16.92 -0.42
C PRO A 393 5.12 -17.93 -1.37
N ALA A 394 4.72 -19.08 -0.84
CA ALA A 394 3.90 -20.03 -1.57
C ALA A 394 2.45 -19.56 -1.79
N GLU A 395 2.08 -18.41 -1.21
CA GLU A 395 0.76 -17.81 -1.42
C GLU A 395 0.54 -17.41 -2.88
N ASP A 396 -0.69 -17.62 -3.35
CA ASP A 396 -1.14 -17.20 -4.66
C ASP A 396 -2.62 -16.80 -4.61
N TRP A 397 -3.03 -15.98 -5.56
CA TRP A 397 -4.43 -15.66 -5.75
C TRP A 397 -4.76 -15.59 -7.24
N GLY A 398 -5.48 -16.64 -7.73
CA GLY A 398 -5.85 -16.77 -9.14
C GLY A 398 -6.56 -15.54 -9.71
N LEU A 399 -7.45 -14.90 -8.96
CA LEU A 399 -8.15 -13.70 -9.40
C LEU A 399 -7.21 -12.54 -9.76
N ARG A 400 -6.14 -12.33 -8.96
CA ARG A 400 -5.16 -11.28 -9.27
C ARG A 400 -4.26 -11.65 -10.45
N ASN A 401 -3.96 -12.94 -10.61
CA ASN A 401 -3.26 -13.41 -11.81
C ASN A 401 -4.12 -13.17 -13.07
N LEU A 402 -5.42 -13.45 -13.02
CA LEU A 402 -6.36 -13.19 -14.12
C LEU A 402 -6.44 -11.70 -14.51
N ASN A 403 -6.51 -10.81 -13.51
CA ASN A 403 -6.50 -9.38 -13.79
C ASN A 403 -5.15 -8.93 -14.39
N ALA A 404 -4.02 -9.47 -13.91
CA ALA A 404 -2.72 -9.22 -14.54
C ALA A 404 -2.71 -9.66 -16.00
N ILE A 405 -3.19 -10.89 -16.29
CA ILE A 405 -3.26 -11.44 -17.66
C ILE A 405 -4.10 -10.54 -18.57
N PHE A 406 -5.24 -10.02 -18.08
CA PHE A 406 -6.06 -9.06 -18.82
C PHE A 406 -5.29 -7.78 -19.17
N VAL A 407 -4.64 -7.14 -18.20
CA VAL A 407 -3.86 -5.91 -18.43
C VAL A 407 -2.70 -6.18 -19.38
N LEU A 408 -2.01 -7.30 -19.21
CA LEU A 408 -0.91 -7.71 -20.08
C LEU A 408 -1.37 -8.03 -21.50
N ALA A 409 -2.58 -8.58 -21.68
CA ALA A 409 -3.17 -8.82 -23.01
C ALA A 409 -3.39 -7.51 -23.77
N GLU A 410 -3.93 -6.48 -23.11
CA GLU A 410 -4.13 -5.16 -23.72
C GLU A 410 -2.78 -4.57 -24.20
N ILE A 411 -1.75 -4.59 -23.34
CA ILE A 411 -0.44 -4.01 -23.63
C ILE A 411 0.27 -4.80 -24.74
N ALA A 412 0.25 -6.14 -24.68
CA ALA A 412 0.90 -7.01 -25.66
C ALA A 412 0.31 -6.80 -27.06
N LYS A 413 -1.00 -6.67 -27.15
CA LYS A 413 -1.70 -6.39 -28.40
C LYS A 413 -1.31 -5.02 -28.98
N ASP A 414 -1.33 -3.99 -28.16
CA ASP A 414 -0.97 -2.63 -28.58
C ASP A 414 0.46 -2.55 -29.10
N GLN A 415 1.38 -3.27 -28.43
CA GLN A 415 2.79 -3.33 -28.82
C GLN A 415 3.09 -4.31 -29.96
N LYS A 416 2.15 -5.20 -30.28
CA LYS A 416 2.29 -6.24 -31.33
C LYS A 416 3.54 -7.11 -31.14
N ASP A 417 3.96 -7.33 -29.90
CA ASP A 417 5.15 -8.09 -29.54
C ASP A 417 4.82 -9.60 -29.44
N PRO A 418 5.40 -10.44 -30.32
CA PRO A 418 5.06 -11.87 -30.37
C PRO A 418 5.47 -12.63 -29.10
N VAL A 419 6.55 -12.21 -28.42
CA VAL A 419 6.99 -12.84 -27.17
C VAL A 419 5.99 -12.55 -26.05
N LYS A 420 5.52 -11.32 -25.95
CA LYS A 420 4.51 -10.91 -24.98
C LYS A 420 3.16 -11.60 -25.25
N ILE A 421 2.75 -11.67 -26.52
CA ILE A 421 1.53 -12.36 -26.95
C ILE A 421 1.60 -13.85 -26.55
N ALA A 422 2.72 -14.53 -26.83
CA ALA A 422 2.91 -15.94 -26.49
C ALA A 422 2.88 -16.18 -24.97
N SER A 423 3.52 -15.29 -24.18
CA SER A 423 3.51 -15.35 -22.72
C SER A 423 2.09 -15.25 -22.15
N VAL A 424 1.30 -14.27 -22.63
CA VAL A 424 -0.08 -14.08 -22.19
C VAL A 424 -0.96 -15.24 -22.64
N LYS A 425 -0.80 -15.72 -23.86
CA LYS A 425 -1.56 -16.88 -24.35
C LYS A 425 -1.34 -18.11 -23.48
N LYS A 426 -0.08 -18.40 -23.11
CA LYS A 426 0.25 -19.49 -22.19
C LYS A 426 -0.47 -19.35 -20.85
N ALA A 427 -0.56 -18.14 -20.31
CA ALA A 427 -1.27 -17.87 -19.06
C ALA A 427 -2.79 -18.05 -19.22
N ILE A 428 -3.39 -17.60 -20.33
CA ILE A 428 -4.80 -17.82 -20.65
C ILE A 428 -5.12 -19.32 -20.72
N ASP A 429 -4.28 -20.11 -21.42
CA ASP A 429 -4.49 -21.55 -21.62
C ASP A 429 -4.54 -22.30 -20.27
N VAL A 430 -3.73 -21.90 -19.29
CA VAL A 430 -3.76 -22.46 -17.92
C VAL A 430 -5.12 -22.28 -17.27
N PHE A 431 -5.67 -21.07 -17.27
CA PHE A 431 -6.98 -20.83 -16.65
C PHE A 431 -8.14 -21.39 -17.47
N ALA A 432 -8.05 -21.39 -18.80
CA ALA A 432 -9.06 -21.95 -19.68
C ALA A 432 -9.29 -23.46 -19.44
N GLY A 433 -8.25 -24.18 -19.00
CA GLY A 433 -8.35 -25.60 -18.59
C GLY A 433 -9.26 -25.86 -17.38
N TYR A 434 -9.67 -24.83 -16.66
CA TYR A 434 -10.56 -24.91 -15.48
C TYR A 434 -11.97 -24.34 -15.75
N LEU A 435 -12.33 -24.14 -17.02
CA LEU A 435 -13.70 -23.74 -17.37
C LEU A 435 -14.65 -24.92 -17.19
N LYS A 436 -15.79 -24.67 -16.55
CA LYS A 436 -16.89 -25.62 -16.36
C LYS A 436 -18.15 -25.19 -17.09
N GLU A 437 -18.92 -26.16 -17.53
CA GLU A 437 -20.29 -25.95 -18.06
C GLU A 437 -21.24 -25.65 -16.88
N GLY A 438 -22.19 -24.75 -17.10
CA GLY A 438 -23.20 -24.34 -16.12
C GLY A 438 -23.66 -22.91 -16.32
N HIS A 439 -24.70 -22.50 -15.60
CA HIS A 439 -25.17 -21.11 -15.63
C HIS A 439 -25.45 -20.60 -17.06
N ASN A 440 -26.05 -21.44 -17.92
CA ASN A 440 -26.34 -21.18 -19.35
C ASN A 440 -25.08 -20.94 -20.21
N GLY A 441 -23.90 -21.37 -19.77
CA GLY A 441 -22.66 -21.21 -20.52
C GLY A 441 -21.45 -21.83 -19.82
N LYS A 442 -20.30 -21.15 -19.90
CA LYS A 442 -19.06 -21.57 -19.24
C LYS A 442 -18.61 -20.55 -18.20
N TRP A 443 -18.09 -21.03 -17.08
CA TRP A 443 -17.55 -20.20 -16.03
C TRP A 443 -16.28 -20.80 -15.45
N LEU A 444 -15.42 -19.96 -14.87
CA LEU A 444 -14.14 -20.37 -14.29
C LEU A 444 -14.33 -20.94 -12.88
N ASP A 445 -13.89 -22.19 -12.68
CA ASP A 445 -13.80 -22.86 -11.40
C ASP A 445 -12.33 -23.14 -11.02
N TRP A 446 -11.62 -22.12 -10.55
CA TRP A 446 -10.23 -22.25 -10.15
C TRP A 446 -10.10 -22.83 -8.74
N PRO A 447 -9.52 -24.05 -8.57
CA PRO A 447 -9.58 -24.76 -7.30
C PRO A 447 -8.44 -24.45 -6.33
N TYR A 448 -7.34 -23.81 -6.79
CA TYR A 448 -6.11 -23.68 -6.01
C TYR A 448 -6.14 -22.47 -5.07
N HIS A 449 -5.48 -22.59 -3.89
CA HIS A 449 -5.33 -21.58 -2.85
C HIS A 449 -6.63 -20.82 -2.54
N ARG A 450 -6.68 -19.55 -2.85
CA ARG A 450 -7.93 -18.77 -2.80
C ARG A 450 -8.75 -19.11 -4.04
N LYS A 451 -9.66 -20.08 -3.88
CA LYS A 451 -10.57 -20.51 -4.95
C LYS A 451 -11.22 -19.32 -5.66
N VAL A 452 -11.36 -19.38 -6.97
CA VAL A 452 -11.99 -18.32 -7.77
C VAL A 452 -13.22 -18.87 -8.44
N HIS A 453 -14.38 -18.51 -7.91
CA HIS A 453 -15.71 -18.81 -8.45
C HIS A 453 -16.48 -17.52 -8.75
N SER A 454 -15.82 -16.37 -8.64
CA SER A 454 -16.45 -15.07 -8.81
C SER A 454 -16.71 -14.75 -10.28
N ILE A 455 -17.76 -13.95 -10.54
CA ILE A 455 -18.06 -13.42 -11.87
C ILE A 455 -16.87 -12.65 -12.45
N ALA A 456 -16.10 -11.96 -11.58
CA ALA A 456 -14.91 -11.21 -11.99
C ALA A 456 -13.81 -12.12 -12.55
N GLY A 457 -13.58 -13.31 -11.97
CA GLY A 457 -12.59 -14.26 -12.49
C GLY A 457 -12.91 -14.70 -13.90
N THR A 458 -14.16 -15.07 -14.14
CA THR A 458 -14.66 -15.43 -15.50
C THR A 458 -14.57 -14.24 -16.44
N ALA A 459 -14.95 -13.03 -15.99
CA ALA A 459 -14.91 -11.82 -16.79
C ALA A 459 -13.49 -11.43 -17.20
N PHE A 460 -12.51 -11.49 -16.30
CA PHE A 460 -11.10 -11.19 -16.62
C PHE A 460 -10.50 -12.18 -17.61
N LEU A 461 -10.81 -13.48 -17.46
CA LEU A 461 -10.35 -14.48 -18.44
C LEU A 461 -10.94 -14.22 -19.81
N MET A 462 -12.26 -13.96 -19.89
CA MET A 462 -12.94 -13.59 -21.13
C MET A 462 -12.32 -12.33 -21.76
N ALA A 463 -12.04 -11.31 -20.94
CA ALA A 463 -11.45 -10.06 -21.42
C ALA A 463 -10.00 -10.24 -21.91
N ALA A 464 -9.22 -11.09 -21.25
CA ALA A 464 -7.86 -11.39 -21.71
C ALA A 464 -7.88 -12.09 -23.09
N MET A 465 -8.77 -13.05 -23.29
CA MET A 465 -8.99 -13.69 -24.61
C MET A 465 -9.41 -12.66 -25.66
N LEU A 466 -10.34 -11.79 -25.31
CA LEU A 466 -10.86 -10.73 -26.17
C LEU A 466 -9.78 -9.72 -26.58
N GLU A 467 -9.01 -9.24 -25.60
CA GLU A 467 -7.97 -8.24 -25.83
C GLU A 467 -6.81 -8.81 -26.63
N LEU A 468 -6.39 -10.02 -26.33
CA LEU A 468 -5.32 -10.68 -27.08
C LEU A 468 -5.74 -10.97 -28.52
N GLY A 469 -7.02 -11.28 -28.75
CA GLY A 469 -7.58 -11.51 -30.08
C GLY A 469 -7.05 -12.78 -30.76
N VAL A 470 -6.67 -13.79 -29.97
CA VAL A 470 -6.24 -15.08 -30.50
C VAL A 470 -7.45 -15.85 -31.02
N PRO A 471 -7.44 -16.34 -32.27
CA PRO A 471 -8.52 -17.14 -32.83
C PRO A 471 -8.80 -18.42 -32.01
N GLY A 472 -10.05 -18.85 -32.00
CA GLY A 472 -10.48 -20.10 -31.36
C GLY A 472 -11.15 -19.97 -30.00
N TYR A 473 -11.24 -18.74 -29.46
CA TYR A 473 -11.94 -18.48 -28.20
C TYR A 473 -13.33 -17.84 -28.37
N GLU A 474 -13.78 -17.58 -29.59
CA GLU A 474 -14.99 -16.79 -29.89
C GLU A 474 -16.23 -17.39 -29.24
N GLU A 475 -16.47 -18.70 -29.43
CA GLU A 475 -17.59 -19.38 -28.79
C GLU A 475 -17.45 -19.50 -27.28
N THR A 476 -16.24 -19.77 -26.81
CA THR A 476 -15.93 -19.80 -25.35
C THR A 476 -16.22 -18.47 -24.69
N MET A 477 -15.80 -17.34 -25.28
CA MET A 477 -16.10 -16.01 -24.77
C MET A 477 -17.59 -15.71 -24.73
N LYS A 478 -18.33 -16.14 -25.78
CA LYS A 478 -19.78 -15.99 -25.79
C LYS A 478 -20.44 -16.78 -24.65
N GLN A 479 -20.05 -18.02 -24.44
CA GLN A 479 -20.55 -18.87 -23.35
C GLN A 479 -20.22 -18.29 -22.00
N MET A 480 -19.02 -17.68 -21.81
CA MET A 480 -18.66 -16.99 -20.58
C MET A 480 -19.51 -15.74 -20.34
N ALA A 481 -19.79 -14.96 -21.37
CA ALA A 481 -20.70 -13.82 -21.29
C ALA A 481 -22.12 -14.25 -20.90
N ASP A 482 -22.65 -15.35 -21.51
CA ASP A 482 -23.97 -15.90 -21.21
C ASP A 482 -24.04 -16.39 -19.74
N ALA A 483 -23.02 -17.08 -19.25
CA ALA A 483 -22.94 -17.52 -17.87
C ALA A 483 -22.97 -16.33 -16.88
N ILE A 484 -22.20 -15.28 -17.15
CA ILE A 484 -22.19 -14.05 -16.34
C ILE A 484 -23.58 -13.39 -16.33
N ILE A 485 -24.20 -13.24 -17.52
CA ILE A 485 -25.49 -12.58 -17.67
C ILE A 485 -26.60 -13.36 -16.94
N SER A 486 -26.50 -14.69 -16.87
CA SER A 486 -27.48 -15.53 -16.15
C SER A 486 -27.54 -15.24 -14.64
N LEU A 487 -26.49 -14.66 -14.06
CA LEU A 487 -26.44 -14.25 -12.65
C LEU A 487 -27.01 -12.84 -12.41
N GLN A 488 -27.50 -12.16 -13.43
CA GLN A 488 -28.11 -10.85 -13.27
C GLN A 488 -29.56 -10.95 -12.80
N GLN A 489 -29.85 -10.35 -11.66
CA GLN A 489 -31.17 -10.32 -11.03
C GLN A 489 -32.16 -9.41 -11.82
N PRO A 490 -33.48 -9.55 -11.61
CA PRO A 490 -34.49 -8.71 -12.27
C PRO A 490 -34.29 -7.20 -12.07
N ASP A 491 -33.80 -6.77 -10.93
CA ASP A 491 -33.51 -5.38 -10.57
C ASP A 491 -32.18 -4.85 -11.15
N GLY A 492 -31.41 -5.69 -11.81
CA GLY A 492 -30.11 -5.36 -12.40
C GLY A 492 -28.90 -5.68 -11.54
N LYS A 493 -29.07 -6.08 -10.27
CA LYS A 493 -27.98 -6.53 -9.40
C LYS A 493 -27.30 -7.76 -10.00
N LEU A 494 -25.97 -7.81 -9.97
CA LEU A 494 -25.20 -9.00 -10.29
C LEU A 494 -24.94 -9.81 -9.02
N LEU A 495 -25.25 -11.08 -9.03
CA LEU A 495 -24.73 -12.03 -8.05
C LEU A 495 -23.25 -12.22 -8.32
N THR A 496 -22.44 -12.27 -7.25
CA THR A 496 -20.98 -12.11 -7.35
C THR A 496 -20.20 -13.41 -7.47
N ASP A 497 -20.88 -14.55 -7.29
CA ASP A 497 -20.23 -15.86 -7.20
C ASP A 497 -21.08 -16.96 -7.80
N PHE A 498 -20.49 -17.82 -8.65
CA PHE A 498 -21.20 -18.91 -9.33
C PHE A 498 -21.62 -20.05 -8.39
N ASN A 499 -20.95 -20.21 -7.23
CA ASN A 499 -21.27 -21.23 -6.22
C ASN A 499 -22.17 -20.70 -5.09
N GLY A 500 -22.72 -19.49 -5.22
CA GLY A 500 -23.68 -18.92 -4.28
C GLY A 500 -23.06 -18.25 -3.05
N ASN A 501 -21.73 -18.09 -2.96
CA ASN A 501 -21.05 -17.42 -1.84
C ASN A 501 -21.07 -15.89 -1.98
N HIS A 502 -22.26 -15.31 -2.09
CA HIS A 502 -22.40 -13.87 -2.29
C HIS A 502 -22.15 -13.10 -0.99
N ARG A 503 -21.19 -12.15 -1.02
CA ARG A 503 -20.94 -11.24 0.10
C ARG A 503 -21.27 -9.82 -0.34
N ASP A 504 -21.92 -9.04 0.51
CA ASP A 504 -22.30 -7.65 0.17
C ASP A 504 -21.08 -6.76 -0.12
N VAL A 505 -19.94 -7.01 0.52
CA VAL A 505 -18.69 -6.29 0.26
C VAL A 505 -18.22 -6.45 -1.19
N ASP A 506 -18.50 -7.61 -1.82
CA ASP A 506 -18.08 -7.90 -3.20
C ASP A 506 -18.80 -7.01 -4.22
N GLN A 507 -19.93 -6.39 -3.86
CA GLN A 507 -20.64 -5.43 -4.71
C GLN A 507 -19.82 -4.14 -4.98
N ASN A 508 -18.77 -3.87 -4.19
CA ASN A 508 -17.87 -2.76 -4.41
C ASN A 508 -16.75 -3.06 -5.44
N TYR A 509 -16.62 -4.30 -5.89
CA TYR A 509 -15.52 -4.75 -6.75
C TYR A 509 -16.05 -5.47 -7.99
N TYR A 510 -16.50 -6.72 -7.84
CA TYR A 510 -16.76 -7.67 -8.93
C TYR A 510 -17.78 -7.22 -9.97
N PRO A 511 -18.89 -6.56 -9.61
CA PRO A 511 -19.81 -6.07 -10.62
C PRO A 511 -19.23 -5.02 -11.55
N GLY A 512 -18.45 -4.06 -11.01
CA GLY A 512 -17.80 -3.05 -11.85
C GLY A 512 -16.77 -3.65 -12.80
N GLU A 513 -15.94 -4.57 -12.30
CA GLU A 513 -15.00 -5.37 -13.09
C GLU A 513 -15.74 -6.11 -14.23
N THR A 514 -16.81 -6.79 -13.89
CA THR A 514 -17.61 -7.58 -14.83
C THR A 514 -18.33 -6.73 -15.87
N LEU A 515 -18.94 -5.61 -15.46
CA LEU A 515 -19.63 -4.70 -16.38
C LEU A 515 -18.67 -4.07 -17.39
N LEU A 516 -17.44 -3.76 -16.96
CA LEU A 516 -16.39 -3.29 -17.88
C LEU A 516 -16.09 -4.35 -18.96
N MET A 517 -15.98 -5.62 -18.57
CA MET A 517 -15.66 -6.68 -19.51
C MET A 517 -16.83 -6.96 -20.45
N LEU A 518 -18.08 -6.91 -19.98
CA LEU A 518 -19.28 -7.07 -20.81
C LEU A 518 -19.41 -5.94 -21.84
N ILE A 519 -19.21 -4.68 -21.46
CA ILE A 519 -19.30 -3.56 -22.42
C ILE A 519 -18.18 -3.62 -23.46
N ARG A 520 -16.98 -4.05 -23.09
CA ARG A 520 -15.86 -4.29 -24.01
C ARG A 520 -16.18 -5.43 -24.98
N TYR A 521 -16.74 -6.51 -24.45
CA TYR A 521 -17.19 -7.62 -25.29
C TYR A 521 -18.22 -7.15 -26.33
N TYR A 522 -19.23 -6.36 -25.90
CA TYR A 522 -20.18 -5.75 -26.86
C TYR A 522 -19.47 -4.81 -27.85
N ASN A 523 -18.58 -3.97 -27.41
CA ASN A 523 -17.90 -3.01 -28.28
C ASN A 523 -17.16 -3.71 -29.44
N LYS A 524 -16.54 -4.85 -29.17
CA LYS A 524 -15.80 -5.63 -30.18
C LYS A 524 -16.63 -6.56 -30.99
N THR A 525 -17.59 -7.28 -30.40
CA THR A 525 -18.34 -8.35 -31.03
C THR A 525 -19.75 -7.95 -31.48
N LYS A 526 -20.25 -6.82 -30.95
CA LYS A 526 -21.65 -6.36 -31.08
C LYS A 526 -22.69 -7.33 -30.49
N TYR A 527 -22.28 -8.17 -29.53
CA TYR A 527 -23.15 -9.09 -28.83
C TYR A 527 -24.14 -8.32 -27.94
N LYS A 528 -25.37 -8.13 -28.46
CA LYS A 528 -26.41 -7.30 -27.84
C LYS A 528 -26.76 -7.67 -26.40
N PRO A 529 -26.85 -8.97 -25.98
CA PRO A 529 -27.16 -9.33 -24.62
C PRO A 529 -26.16 -8.71 -23.58
N ALA A 530 -24.88 -8.57 -23.91
CA ALA A 530 -23.90 -7.95 -23.06
C ALA A 530 -24.19 -6.43 -22.86
N LEU A 531 -24.60 -5.70 -23.89
CA LEU A 531 -25.02 -4.30 -23.76
C LEU A 531 -26.28 -4.17 -22.91
N GLU A 532 -27.29 -5.03 -23.16
CA GLU A 532 -28.54 -4.99 -22.41
C GLU A 532 -28.32 -5.30 -20.91
N ALA A 533 -27.39 -6.21 -20.57
CA ALA A 533 -26.98 -6.47 -19.19
C ALA A 533 -26.37 -5.22 -18.53
N VAL A 534 -25.49 -4.51 -19.23
CA VAL A 534 -24.89 -3.25 -18.73
C VAL A 534 -25.95 -2.17 -18.51
N LYS A 535 -26.88 -2.00 -19.48
CA LYS A 535 -27.99 -1.06 -19.36
C LYS A 535 -28.90 -1.38 -18.17
N LYS A 536 -29.23 -2.66 -17.97
CA LYS A 536 -30.06 -3.13 -16.87
C LYS A 536 -29.40 -2.96 -15.50
N ALA A 537 -28.06 -3.10 -15.42
CA ALA A 537 -27.29 -2.93 -14.19
C ALA A 537 -27.22 -1.47 -13.74
N TYR A 538 -27.23 -0.51 -14.65
CA TYR A 538 -27.01 0.91 -14.36
C TYR A 538 -27.92 1.47 -13.26
N PRO A 539 -29.26 1.37 -13.32
CA PRO A 539 -30.12 1.96 -12.30
C PRO A 539 -29.85 1.36 -10.90
N PHE A 540 -29.54 0.06 -10.82
CA PHE A 540 -29.20 -0.58 -9.57
C PHE A 540 -27.92 0.01 -8.95
N TYR A 541 -26.80 0.06 -9.72
CA TYR A 541 -25.51 0.50 -9.20
C TYR A 541 -25.45 2.01 -8.97
N GLN A 542 -26.23 2.81 -9.70
CA GLN A 542 -26.42 4.22 -9.40
C GLN A 542 -27.15 4.41 -8.08
N ALA A 543 -28.25 3.67 -7.84
CA ALA A 543 -29.00 3.70 -6.57
C ALA A 543 -28.17 3.14 -5.41
N PHE A 544 -27.37 2.09 -5.65
CA PHE A 544 -26.42 1.53 -4.68
C PHE A 544 -25.39 2.59 -4.23
N TRP A 545 -24.77 3.29 -5.19
CA TRP A 545 -23.81 4.35 -4.92
C TRP A 545 -24.41 5.57 -4.19
N ASN A 546 -25.65 5.92 -4.47
CA ASN A 546 -26.31 7.06 -3.85
C ASN A 546 -26.53 6.89 -2.34
N LYS A 547 -26.42 5.67 -1.83
CA LYS A 547 -26.39 5.39 -0.39
C LYS A 547 -24.99 5.66 0.15
N LYS A 548 -24.88 6.56 1.15
CA LYS A 548 -23.59 7.04 1.68
C LYS A 548 -22.71 5.90 2.22
N GLU A 549 -23.31 4.88 2.82
CA GLU A 549 -22.63 3.70 3.34
C GLU A 549 -21.95 2.83 2.27
N ASN A 550 -22.38 2.94 1.02
CA ASN A 550 -21.85 2.21 -0.12
C ASN A 550 -20.78 3.00 -0.90
N GLN A 551 -20.54 4.28 -0.54
CA GLN A 551 -19.55 5.12 -1.21
C GLN A 551 -18.14 4.73 -0.77
N GLN A 552 -17.53 3.80 -1.51
CA GLN A 552 -16.20 3.28 -1.24
C GLN A 552 -15.25 3.45 -2.43
N GLY A 553 -13.96 3.73 -2.13
CA GLY A 553 -12.94 3.96 -3.15
C GLY A 553 -12.85 2.86 -4.21
N PRO A 554 -12.82 1.57 -3.86
CA PRO A 554 -12.71 0.47 -4.82
C PRO A 554 -13.83 0.37 -5.85
N PHE A 555 -15.02 0.87 -5.54
CA PHE A 555 -16.14 0.92 -6.48
C PHE A 555 -15.86 1.81 -7.68
N VAL A 556 -15.16 2.93 -7.47
CA VAL A 556 -15.02 4.03 -8.45
C VAL A 556 -14.29 3.62 -9.73
N PRO A 557 -13.06 3.04 -9.69
CA PRO A 557 -12.28 2.85 -10.92
C PRO A 557 -12.96 1.91 -11.93
N TRP A 558 -13.58 0.86 -11.46
CA TRP A 558 -14.22 -0.13 -12.31
C TRP A 558 -15.52 0.37 -12.92
N GLN A 559 -16.38 0.98 -12.13
CA GLN A 559 -17.64 1.56 -12.60
C GLN A 559 -17.38 2.75 -13.54
N ALA A 560 -16.38 3.60 -13.23
CA ALA A 560 -16.02 4.72 -14.08
C ALA A 560 -15.57 4.26 -15.48
N ARG A 561 -14.72 3.23 -15.53
CA ARG A 561 -14.29 2.62 -16.82
C ARG A 561 -15.46 1.99 -17.57
N ALA A 562 -16.28 1.21 -16.87
CA ALA A 562 -17.43 0.52 -17.50
C ALA A 562 -18.43 1.52 -18.12
N TYR A 563 -18.80 2.56 -17.36
CA TYR A 563 -19.79 3.53 -17.86
C TYR A 563 -19.19 4.58 -18.80
N GLN A 564 -17.88 4.85 -18.75
CA GLN A 564 -17.23 5.61 -19.82
C GLN A 564 -17.33 4.88 -21.16
N GLU A 565 -17.06 3.58 -21.20
CA GLU A 565 -17.18 2.79 -22.43
C GLU A 565 -18.65 2.63 -22.87
N ALA A 566 -19.58 2.49 -21.91
CA ALA A 566 -21.01 2.47 -22.20
C ALA A 566 -21.50 3.82 -22.79
N TYR A 567 -21.00 4.95 -22.30
CA TYR A 567 -21.25 6.27 -22.90
C TYR A 567 -20.72 6.34 -24.32
N SER A 568 -19.48 5.94 -24.56
CA SER A 568 -18.89 5.97 -25.92
C SER A 568 -19.70 5.11 -26.90
N ALA A 569 -20.26 3.98 -26.44
CA ALA A 569 -21.06 3.07 -27.26
C ALA A 569 -22.50 3.57 -27.54
N THR A 570 -23.12 4.28 -26.58
CA THR A 570 -24.55 4.60 -26.62
C THR A 570 -24.87 6.07 -26.72
N LYS A 571 -23.92 6.94 -26.32
CA LYS A 571 -24.07 8.40 -26.14
C LYS A 571 -25.13 8.79 -25.09
N ASP A 572 -25.53 7.85 -24.22
CA ASP A 572 -26.45 8.13 -23.12
C ASP A 572 -25.77 8.96 -22.04
N ARG A 573 -26.18 10.20 -21.90
CA ARG A 573 -25.57 11.20 -21.01
C ARG A 573 -25.57 10.75 -19.53
N ARG A 574 -26.52 9.94 -19.12
CA ARG A 574 -26.61 9.44 -17.73
C ARG A 574 -25.34 8.70 -17.30
N TYR A 575 -24.69 7.96 -18.20
CA TYR A 575 -23.44 7.27 -17.93
C TYR A 575 -22.29 8.25 -17.71
N ALA A 576 -22.21 9.31 -18.52
CA ALA A 576 -21.18 10.34 -18.33
C ALA A 576 -21.33 11.05 -17.00
N ASP A 577 -22.53 11.44 -16.65
CA ASP A 577 -22.82 12.14 -15.38
C ASP A 577 -22.48 11.26 -14.17
N PHE A 578 -22.72 9.95 -14.24
CA PHE A 578 -22.34 9.02 -13.18
C PHE A 578 -20.82 8.85 -13.06
N VAL A 579 -20.09 8.74 -14.14
CA VAL A 579 -18.62 8.72 -14.14
C VAL A 579 -18.07 9.96 -13.45
N PHE A 580 -18.57 11.13 -13.78
CA PHE A 580 -18.14 12.39 -13.17
C PHE A 580 -18.48 12.45 -11.68
N GLN A 581 -19.68 11.99 -11.28
CA GLN A 581 -20.05 11.88 -9.87
C GLN A 581 -19.07 11.01 -9.08
N LEU A 582 -18.70 9.86 -9.61
CA LEU A 582 -17.78 8.90 -8.99
C LEU A 582 -16.38 9.51 -8.82
N VAL A 583 -15.81 10.06 -9.89
CA VAL A 583 -14.44 10.56 -9.91
C VAL A 583 -14.30 11.87 -9.14
N ASP A 584 -15.29 12.78 -9.21
CA ASP A 584 -15.31 13.99 -8.38
C ASP A 584 -15.37 13.66 -6.89
N TRP A 585 -16.21 12.67 -6.50
CA TRP A 585 -16.24 12.18 -5.12
C TRP A 585 -14.89 11.61 -4.68
N MET A 586 -14.25 10.80 -5.53
CA MET A 586 -12.98 10.16 -5.21
C MET A 586 -11.86 11.19 -5.00
N LEU A 587 -11.73 12.17 -5.88
CA LEU A 587 -10.72 13.21 -5.76
C LEU A 587 -11.00 14.16 -4.58
N LYS A 588 -12.25 14.35 -4.19
CA LYS A 588 -12.61 15.06 -2.97
C LYS A 588 -12.27 14.26 -1.71
N LYS A 589 -12.52 12.96 -1.72
CA LYS A 589 -12.26 12.05 -0.58
C LYS A 589 -10.77 11.77 -0.40
N TYR A 590 -10.04 11.64 -1.49
CA TYR A 590 -8.63 11.30 -1.55
C TYR A 590 -7.88 12.31 -2.44
N PRO A 591 -7.70 13.55 -1.99
CA PRO A 591 -7.03 14.57 -2.81
C PRO A 591 -5.58 14.14 -3.10
N PRO A 592 -5.04 14.48 -4.29
CA PRO A 592 -3.64 14.29 -4.60
C PRO A 592 -2.75 15.07 -3.63
N LEU A 593 -1.67 14.43 -3.18
CA LEU A 593 -0.65 15.05 -2.35
C LEU A 593 0.21 15.99 -3.19
N GLY A 594 0.40 17.21 -2.74
CA GLY A 594 1.15 18.26 -3.44
C GLY A 594 2.67 18.09 -3.41
N SER A 595 3.36 19.07 -3.97
CA SER A 595 4.83 19.13 -4.02
C SER A 595 5.49 19.35 -2.66
N ASP A 596 4.73 19.83 -1.68
CA ASP A 596 5.11 20.01 -0.27
C ASP A 596 5.04 18.72 0.57
N SER A 597 4.52 17.63 0.01
CA SER A 597 4.46 16.35 0.67
C SER A 597 5.83 15.68 0.75
N GLU A 598 5.95 14.67 1.63
CA GLU A 598 7.20 13.92 1.82
C GLU A 598 7.73 13.35 0.50
N PRO A 599 9.06 13.33 0.29
CA PRO A 599 9.67 12.72 -0.87
C PRO A 599 9.16 11.29 -1.10
N GLY A 600 8.81 10.97 -2.35
CA GLY A 600 8.25 9.67 -2.74
C GLY A 600 6.74 9.53 -2.52
N ARG A 601 6.06 10.52 -1.91
CA ARG A 601 4.59 10.54 -1.78
C ARG A 601 3.92 11.57 -2.67
N GLN A 602 4.67 12.47 -3.24
CA GLN A 602 4.18 13.53 -4.13
C GLN A 602 3.38 12.94 -5.29
N GLY A 603 2.20 13.47 -5.52
CA GLY A 603 1.26 12.99 -6.55
C GLY A 603 0.43 11.76 -6.17
N ALA A 604 0.74 11.07 -5.06
CA ALA A 604 -0.12 10.01 -4.55
C ALA A 604 -1.51 10.55 -4.18
N LEU A 605 -2.54 9.74 -4.29
CA LEU A 605 -3.79 10.05 -3.63
C LEU A 605 -3.65 9.88 -2.12
N ASN A 606 -4.24 10.78 -1.34
CA ASN A 606 -4.22 10.73 0.13
C ASN A 606 -5.10 9.57 0.64
N THR A 607 -4.68 8.36 0.36
CA THR A 607 -5.32 7.11 0.77
C THR A 607 -4.32 6.24 1.52
N GLN A 608 -4.81 5.39 2.43
CA GLN A 608 -3.96 4.47 3.18
C GLN A 608 -3.60 3.20 2.39
N PHE A 609 -4.23 2.99 1.23
CA PHE A 609 -3.99 1.82 0.39
C PHE A 609 -3.10 2.17 -0.81
N ALA A 610 -2.50 1.16 -1.41
CA ALA A 610 -1.82 1.22 -2.70
C ALA A 610 -2.75 1.59 -3.87
N GLY A 611 -3.84 2.31 -3.58
CA GLY A 611 -4.92 2.58 -4.50
C GLY A 611 -4.57 3.54 -5.64
N THR A 612 -3.45 4.28 -5.54
CA THR A 612 -3.10 5.26 -6.59
C THR A 612 -3.02 4.62 -7.98
N GLY A 613 -2.49 3.38 -8.09
CA GLY A 613 -2.47 2.63 -9.35
C GLY A 613 -3.89 2.39 -9.90
N VAL A 614 -4.73 1.69 -9.13
CA VAL A 614 -6.09 1.33 -9.58
C VAL A 614 -6.97 2.58 -9.79
N TYR A 615 -6.80 3.62 -8.99
CA TYR A 615 -7.57 4.85 -9.16
C TYR A 615 -7.15 5.63 -10.41
N SER A 616 -5.88 5.55 -10.82
CA SER A 616 -5.42 6.17 -12.06
C SER A 616 -6.12 5.60 -13.30
N GLU A 617 -6.52 4.31 -13.28
CA GLU A 617 -7.31 3.71 -14.35
C GLU A 617 -8.69 4.39 -14.51
N GLY A 618 -9.40 4.62 -13.38
CA GLY A 618 -10.68 5.31 -13.38
C GLY A 618 -10.58 6.79 -13.78
N ILE A 619 -9.53 7.48 -13.31
CA ILE A 619 -9.29 8.88 -13.67
C ILE A 619 -8.93 9.00 -15.16
N SER A 620 -8.14 8.07 -15.71
CA SER A 620 -7.82 8.04 -17.14
C SER A 620 -9.09 7.93 -18.00
N ALA A 621 -10.05 7.09 -17.57
CA ALA A 621 -11.35 6.98 -18.24
C ALA A 621 -12.14 8.30 -18.16
N ALA A 622 -12.12 8.97 -17.00
CA ALA A 622 -12.80 10.25 -16.81
C ALA A 622 -12.14 11.39 -17.61
N VAL A 623 -10.82 11.42 -17.78
CA VAL A 623 -10.11 12.37 -18.67
C VAL A 623 -10.58 12.18 -20.12
N ARG A 624 -10.61 10.93 -20.59
CA ARG A 624 -11.10 10.58 -21.93
C ARG A 624 -12.53 11.07 -22.11
N LEU A 625 -13.39 10.79 -21.13
CA LEU A 625 -14.79 11.22 -21.15
C LEU A 625 -14.94 12.72 -21.17
N ALA A 626 -14.22 13.44 -20.32
CA ALA A 626 -14.26 14.92 -20.25
C ALA A 626 -13.85 15.55 -21.60
N ARG A 627 -12.82 14.99 -22.26
CA ARG A 627 -12.42 15.39 -23.62
C ARG A 627 -13.55 15.11 -24.64
N GLU A 628 -14.15 13.92 -24.58
CA GLU A 628 -15.20 13.48 -25.50
C GLU A 628 -16.47 14.34 -25.40
N VAL A 629 -16.86 14.79 -24.20
CA VAL A 629 -18.04 15.63 -24.00
C VAL A 629 -17.74 17.13 -23.99
N GLY A 630 -16.48 17.53 -24.16
CA GLY A 630 -16.06 18.93 -24.18
C GLY A 630 -16.05 19.64 -22.82
N ASP A 631 -16.01 18.91 -21.70
CA ASP A 631 -15.91 19.47 -20.33
C ASP A 631 -14.46 19.83 -20.01
N LYS A 632 -14.08 21.06 -20.38
CA LYS A 632 -12.71 21.58 -20.20
C LYS A 632 -12.29 21.61 -18.71
N ALA A 633 -13.19 22.01 -17.82
CA ALA A 633 -12.87 22.16 -16.40
C ALA A 633 -12.52 20.80 -15.77
N ARG A 634 -13.32 19.75 -16.05
CA ARG A 634 -13.01 18.39 -15.58
C ARG A 634 -11.79 17.80 -16.28
N TYR A 635 -11.62 18.06 -17.57
CA TYR A 635 -10.43 17.63 -18.31
C TYR A 635 -9.14 18.14 -17.65
N GLU A 636 -9.06 19.43 -17.36
CA GLU A 636 -7.90 20.05 -16.69
C GLU A 636 -7.70 19.49 -15.27
N LYS A 637 -8.76 19.46 -14.46
CA LYS A 637 -8.73 18.94 -13.09
C LYS A 637 -8.22 17.50 -13.02
N TYR A 638 -8.77 16.63 -13.88
CA TYR A 638 -8.44 15.21 -13.86
C TYR A 638 -7.05 14.94 -14.46
N SER A 639 -6.66 15.68 -15.51
CA SER A 639 -5.33 15.60 -16.11
C SER A 639 -4.24 16.03 -15.12
N LYS A 640 -4.47 17.09 -14.35
CA LYS A 640 -3.56 17.53 -13.28
C LYS A 640 -3.38 16.45 -12.19
N ALA A 641 -4.47 15.85 -11.72
CA ALA A 641 -4.40 14.74 -10.77
C ALA A 641 -3.62 13.55 -11.34
N LEU A 642 -3.92 13.18 -12.59
CA LEU A 642 -3.27 12.06 -13.28
C LEU A 642 -1.77 12.31 -13.47
N ARG A 643 -1.35 13.54 -13.76
CA ARG A 643 0.07 13.94 -13.86
C ARG A 643 0.83 13.60 -12.57
N GLY A 644 0.29 14.01 -11.41
CA GLY A 644 0.88 13.68 -10.11
C GLY A 644 0.95 12.18 -9.87
N MET A 645 -0.16 11.48 -10.13
CA MET A 645 -0.25 10.03 -9.92
C MET A 645 0.75 9.23 -10.76
N MET A 646 1.06 9.69 -11.98
CA MET A 646 2.06 9.04 -12.84
C MET A 646 3.47 9.22 -12.27
N GLY A 647 3.83 10.41 -11.81
CA GLY A 647 5.12 10.62 -11.14
C GLY A 647 5.28 9.73 -9.90
N TYR A 648 4.22 9.65 -9.09
CA TYR A 648 4.20 8.73 -7.94
C TYR A 648 4.38 7.26 -8.36
N ALA A 649 3.64 6.79 -9.37
CA ALA A 649 3.72 5.41 -9.84
C ALA A 649 5.14 5.05 -10.32
N LEU A 650 5.79 5.95 -11.10
CA LEU A 650 7.16 5.75 -11.56
C LEU A 650 8.17 5.72 -10.40
N GLY A 651 7.89 6.41 -9.29
CA GLY A 651 8.69 6.38 -8.06
C GLY A 651 8.57 5.07 -7.29
N LEU A 652 7.55 4.25 -7.58
CA LEU A 652 7.39 2.91 -6.99
C LEU A 652 8.12 1.82 -7.77
N GLN A 653 8.60 2.10 -8.99
CA GLN A 653 9.24 1.10 -9.83
C GLN A 653 10.69 0.87 -9.42
N PHE A 654 11.07 -0.40 -9.31
CA PHE A 654 12.47 -0.80 -9.17
C PHE A 654 13.19 -0.69 -10.51
N LYS A 655 14.05 0.29 -10.63
CA LYS A 655 14.97 0.44 -11.77
C LYS A 655 16.20 -0.42 -11.55
N ASP A 656 17.01 -0.64 -12.60
CA ASP A 656 18.21 -1.47 -12.50
C ASP A 656 19.20 -0.91 -11.47
N GLU A 657 19.36 0.40 -11.44
CA GLU A 657 20.22 1.09 -10.49
C GLU A 657 19.77 1.00 -9.03
N ASP A 658 18.50 0.72 -8.77
CA ASP A 658 17.94 0.59 -7.42
C ASP A 658 18.13 -0.84 -6.85
N THR A 659 18.69 -1.77 -7.64
CA THR A 659 18.80 -3.18 -7.25
C THR A 659 20.12 -3.56 -6.56
N TYR A 660 21.01 -2.60 -6.31
CA TYR A 660 22.35 -2.81 -5.74
C TYR A 660 22.36 -3.53 -4.37
N TRP A 661 21.26 -3.52 -3.66
CA TRP A 661 21.10 -4.15 -2.34
C TRP A 661 20.27 -5.43 -2.39
N VAL A 662 19.75 -5.82 -3.56
CA VAL A 662 18.86 -6.99 -3.73
C VAL A 662 19.65 -8.20 -4.21
N LYS A 663 19.56 -9.32 -3.50
CA LYS A 663 20.28 -10.56 -3.85
C LYS A 663 19.88 -11.14 -5.20
N ARG A 664 18.58 -11.12 -5.53
CA ARG A 664 18.05 -11.58 -6.82
C ARG A 664 17.44 -10.41 -7.60
N PRO A 665 18.27 -9.55 -8.26
CA PRO A 665 17.78 -8.36 -8.95
C PRO A 665 16.75 -8.66 -10.04
N ASP A 666 16.81 -9.81 -10.69
CA ASP A 666 15.83 -10.21 -11.71
C ASP A 666 14.43 -10.44 -11.17
N LYS A 667 14.30 -10.76 -9.88
CA LYS A 667 13.01 -10.88 -9.20
C LYS A 667 12.32 -9.54 -8.95
N VAL A 668 13.06 -8.41 -9.01
CA VAL A 668 12.53 -7.09 -8.65
C VAL A 668 12.56 -6.07 -9.78
N ARG A 669 13.57 -6.12 -10.66
CA ARG A 669 13.75 -5.14 -11.74
C ARG A 669 12.50 -4.97 -12.57
N GLY A 670 11.95 -3.75 -12.63
CA GLY A 670 10.74 -3.40 -13.36
C GLY A 670 9.43 -3.53 -12.58
N ALA A 671 9.41 -4.27 -11.47
CA ALA A 671 8.23 -4.35 -10.61
C ALA A 671 7.95 -3.02 -9.89
N LEU A 672 6.71 -2.80 -9.50
CA LEU A 672 6.31 -1.66 -8.69
C LEU A 672 5.86 -2.14 -7.30
N SER A 673 6.41 -1.51 -6.24
CA SER A 673 5.97 -1.79 -4.88
C SER A 673 4.59 -1.19 -4.59
N MET A 674 3.99 -1.62 -3.50
CA MET A 674 2.67 -1.10 -3.11
C MET A 674 2.73 0.37 -2.66
N ARG A 675 3.80 0.75 -1.97
CA ARG A 675 4.01 2.09 -1.40
C ARG A 675 5.52 2.37 -1.32
N PRO A 676 5.92 3.64 -1.20
CA PRO A 676 7.35 3.98 -1.08
C PRO A 676 7.98 3.42 0.21
N ASP A 677 7.21 3.33 1.29
CA ASP A 677 7.61 2.82 2.60
C ASP A 677 7.33 1.31 2.81
N ASN A 678 7.08 0.59 1.72
CA ASN A 678 6.91 -0.87 1.70
C ASN A 678 7.52 -1.41 0.40
N GLU A 679 8.36 -2.42 0.52
CA GLU A 679 9.07 -3.01 -0.62
C GLU A 679 8.43 -4.31 -1.13
N GLU A 680 7.34 -4.77 -0.51
CA GLU A 680 6.57 -5.90 -1.02
C GLU A 680 6.22 -5.70 -2.49
N LEU A 681 6.66 -6.63 -3.32
CA LEU A 681 6.30 -6.71 -4.73
C LEU A 681 5.18 -7.71 -4.88
N ARG A 682 3.98 -7.21 -5.08
CA ARG A 682 2.82 -8.05 -5.34
C ARG A 682 2.28 -7.78 -6.73
N ILE A 683 1.83 -8.84 -7.39
CA ILE A 683 1.39 -8.79 -8.79
C ILE A 683 0.39 -7.65 -9.07
N ASP A 684 -0.53 -7.39 -8.12
CA ASP A 684 -1.56 -6.35 -8.29
C ASP A 684 -1.03 -4.92 -8.13
N SER A 685 0.01 -4.69 -7.33
CA SER A 685 0.65 -3.38 -7.27
C SER A 685 1.26 -3.00 -8.61
N THR A 686 1.83 -3.98 -9.31
CA THR A 686 2.46 -3.77 -10.62
C THR A 686 1.42 -3.60 -11.72
N TYR A 687 0.43 -4.53 -11.89
CA TYR A 687 -0.49 -4.40 -13.02
C TYR A 687 -1.42 -3.20 -12.93
N HIS A 688 -1.92 -2.84 -11.76
CA HIS A 688 -2.75 -1.64 -11.62
C HIS A 688 -1.98 -0.35 -11.96
N ALA A 689 -0.75 -0.25 -11.48
CA ALA A 689 0.07 0.91 -11.78
C ALA A 689 0.38 1.02 -13.28
N ILE A 690 0.86 -0.08 -13.90
CA ILE A 690 1.20 -0.04 -15.34
C ILE A 690 -0.03 0.08 -16.25
N SER A 691 -1.20 -0.41 -15.84
CA SER A 691 -2.46 -0.18 -16.55
C SER A 691 -2.77 1.32 -16.62
N GLY A 692 -2.74 2.01 -15.46
CA GLY A 692 -2.92 3.46 -15.42
C GLY A 692 -1.86 4.24 -16.21
N VAL A 693 -0.57 3.82 -16.10
CA VAL A 693 0.54 4.41 -16.86
C VAL A 693 0.35 4.21 -18.36
N HIS A 694 -0.03 2.99 -18.79
CA HIS A 694 -0.28 2.66 -20.20
C HIS A 694 -1.43 3.50 -20.79
N TYR A 695 -2.57 3.56 -20.10
CA TYR A 695 -3.70 4.40 -20.54
C TYR A 695 -3.30 5.87 -20.61
N THR A 696 -2.56 6.37 -19.62
CA THR A 696 -2.11 7.76 -19.59
C THR A 696 -1.17 8.08 -20.76
N SER A 697 -0.21 7.20 -21.06
CA SER A 697 0.73 7.38 -22.19
C SER A 697 0.03 7.46 -23.56
N LYS A 698 -1.19 6.92 -23.66
CA LYS A 698 -2.03 6.97 -24.88
C LYS A 698 -3.02 8.12 -24.90
N LEU A 699 -3.32 8.73 -23.75
CA LEU A 699 -4.29 9.83 -23.65
C LEU A 699 -3.76 11.13 -24.18
N PHE A 700 -2.47 11.40 -24.07
CA PHE A 700 -1.86 12.70 -24.35
C PHE A 700 -0.79 12.59 -25.43
N THR A 701 -0.63 13.65 -26.26
CA THR A 701 0.59 13.87 -27.02
C THR A 701 1.72 14.33 -26.09
N ASP A 702 2.97 14.41 -26.59
CA ASP A 702 4.10 14.89 -25.79
C ASP A 702 3.89 16.38 -25.39
N GLU A 703 3.33 17.19 -26.30
CA GLU A 703 3.01 18.60 -26.07
C GLU A 703 1.90 18.76 -25.02
N GLU A 704 0.80 18.01 -25.16
CA GLU A 704 -0.29 18.00 -24.19
C GLU A 704 0.22 17.60 -22.81
N TRP A 705 1.02 16.52 -22.73
CA TRP A 705 1.58 16.04 -21.47
C TRP A 705 2.47 17.07 -20.79
N LYS A 706 3.35 17.73 -21.56
CA LYS A 706 4.23 18.78 -21.07
C LYS A 706 3.47 20.01 -20.58
N ALA A 707 2.34 20.32 -21.22
CA ALA A 707 1.51 21.49 -20.87
C ALA A 707 0.69 21.31 -19.58
N ILE A 708 0.58 20.07 -19.04
CA ILE A 708 -0.16 19.83 -17.79
C ILE A 708 0.68 20.32 -16.61
N GLU A 709 0.32 21.45 -16.02
CA GLU A 709 0.93 21.96 -14.81
C GLU A 709 0.49 21.12 -13.60
N TRP A 710 1.45 20.54 -12.90
CA TRP A 710 1.16 19.74 -11.70
C TRP A 710 1.09 20.58 -10.43
N LYS A 711 1.84 21.68 -10.32
CA LYS A 711 1.93 22.57 -9.14
C LYS A 711 0.64 23.36 -8.88
#